data_fae02fa4acab98326f2e0e4d001043b5
#
_entry.id   fae02fa4acab98326f2e0e4d001043b5
#
_cell.length_a   1.000
_cell.length_b   1.000
_cell.length_c   1.000
_cell.angle_alpha   90.00
_cell.angle_beta   90.00
_cell.angle_gamma   90.00
#
_symmetry.space_group_name_H-M   'P 1'
#
loop_
_entity.id
_entity.type
_entity.pdbx_description
1 polymer ?
#
loop_
_entity_poly.entity_id
_entity_poly.type
_entity_poly.pdbx_seq_one_letter_code
_entity_poly.pdbx_strand_id
1 'polypeptide(L)'
;MKTKKTISIKTAQKKLTLCAVLFIFSLNALIFGESFGFKLVKKRKYGQSTQVQLYEHQKSGAQVVWFKNDDTNRAFSISFRTRAYDDVGLPHIFEHACLAGSHKYPSSNLFFQMMKQTYNTYMNASTAKLFTYYPCSSLSEEQLFANLDVYMNGIYDPIVLTEENDLKREAVRFVLNSPEEEISATGAVYNELLGIFADKASVNYYYSQKFLFPESCQSYITGGVPADIRNVTWQSVKDFHKKYYKPSNSVIFLYGKIDINRFLEYFDHDFFSKYEKESVDFTDTYIPWEGYREAVYEFPVSKETNTDNASIISYMFTIPGVTADNINDFRVINHYLSQESSWFSQTLKEKFPLAKFYFDCETILLYPYCVFQFDNVNEEDKDQLMAILKEGINRLCTEKIDKRYIEVFANGLKMSTILDEENPNPIDELSLAGLFWASGNDPLYFIDRYNSLMRLPKSSTPESILATARKFLLSPAQSGVFITKPVAGLAEKKAEEEKKYFADKKASMSKEEINRLIEENKAFDKWLSDNEKINLLDKVKVIGKDNLPEEASDVTITDKTEDSKRYLLGENRGAQYVSAEFRFDLHSLPSELLHPVMLYFSLLENLETSNLSLEELELFQTSSVYSSSFSTQFMSIPSQYESGGTVFDAVAGFTCLNEKLSDSFAYLEEVLLNTELKDFDAIRSYAGRIAKSRRQGLSGNPINILIELSFVGAHPSYTSRFYATRLDYWDFLDRVSTMPDEEIRELVEKIESAKKILINKNNLTFCCIADKKQMSKCLKAEKAISSKFSAEKVTKHEIFPAKKPFPKSIAVIVPGNSWYNCKTISLEKLGKKFNAKYKVLASVLSEDYLFPTLRYKYGAYHAEASISKESFYVFSYRDPAVKNTYDVFNNSSASFEKIDVTDEKLEGYLSKIYSYFAGGESLTSQLENKIYSHLIDDVEDNRDLRMMKELKSVSPQDKEEFSKLIKILENEGTIITVGGADQIYANKNMFDLIITDFIK
;
A
#
# COMPACT_ATOMS: atom_id res chain seq x y z
N MET A 1 16.78 69.12 45.02
CA MET A 1 16.90 67.79 45.67
C MET A 1 15.89 66.71 45.16
N LYS A 2 15.06 66.99 44.14
CA LYS A 2 14.08 65.94 43.57
C LYS A 2 14.59 65.18 42.38
N THR A 3 15.64 65.60 41.73
CA THR A 3 16.11 65.01 40.50
C THR A 3 17.10 63.82 40.67
N LYS A 4 17.79 63.72 41.82
CA LYS A 4 18.73 62.59 42.06
C LYS A 4 18.08 61.29 42.57
N LYS A 5 16.87 61.34 43.13
CA LYS A 5 16.19 60.15 43.60
C LYS A 5 15.50 59.38 42.47
N THR A 6 15.08 60.06 41.40
CA THR A 6 14.34 59.42 40.24
C THR A 6 15.31 58.62 39.34
N ILE A 7 16.58 59.06 39.27
CA ILE A 7 17.61 58.29 38.45
C ILE A 7 18.03 57.04 39.20
N SER A 8 18.09 57.01 40.50
CA SER A 8 18.44 55.77 41.29
C SER A 8 17.37 54.72 41.21
N ILE A 9 16.07 55.08 41.18
CA ILE A 9 14.97 54.11 41.09
C ILE A 9 14.90 53.49 39.69
N LYS A 10 15.09 54.24 38.61
CA LYS A 10 15.14 53.66 37.24
C LYS A 10 16.32 52.75 37.01
N THR A 11 17.46 53.01 37.63
CA THR A 11 18.64 52.16 37.55
C THR A 11 18.49 50.90 38.42
N ALA A 12 17.82 50.94 39.53
CA ALA A 12 17.50 49.79 40.36
C ALA A 12 16.43 48.95 39.71
N GLN A 13 15.40 49.51 39.07
CA GLN A 13 14.41 48.74 38.28
C GLN A 13 15.03 48.07 37.04
N LYS A 14 15.91 48.75 36.30
CA LYS A 14 16.63 48.09 35.18
C LYS A 14 17.54 46.94 35.64
N LYS A 15 18.20 47.06 36.79
CA LYS A 15 19.00 45.96 37.36
C LYS A 15 18.09 44.83 37.86
N LEU A 16 16.95 45.09 38.47
CA LEU A 16 15.97 44.05 38.84
C LEU A 16 15.39 43.36 37.63
N THR A 17 15.05 44.09 36.56
CA THR A 17 14.55 43.50 35.31
C THR A 17 15.63 42.66 34.62
N LEU A 18 16.88 43.11 34.60
CA LEU A 18 18.00 42.33 34.07
C LEU A 18 18.30 41.08 34.90
N CYS A 19 18.24 41.20 36.26
CA CYS A 19 18.35 40.01 37.13
C CYS A 19 17.13 39.07 37.00
N ALA A 20 15.94 39.58 36.83
CA ALA A 20 14.76 38.74 36.57
C ALA A 20 14.82 38.03 35.19
N VAL A 21 15.29 38.73 34.16
CA VAL A 21 15.55 38.12 32.84
C VAL A 21 16.65 37.09 32.87
N LEU A 22 17.75 37.38 33.58
CA LEU A 22 18.85 36.40 33.78
C LEU A 22 18.41 35.22 34.67
N PHE A 23 17.51 35.44 35.65
CA PHE A 23 16.95 34.40 36.48
C PHE A 23 15.93 33.54 35.72
N ILE A 24 15.16 34.15 34.82
CA ILE A 24 14.27 33.42 33.89
C ILE A 24 15.10 32.64 32.85
N PHE A 25 16.21 33.20 32.36
CA PHE A 25 17.16 32.46 31.52
C PHE A 25 17.86 31.34 32.26
N SER A 26 18.24 31.52 33.51
CA SER A 26 18.86 30.47 34.34
C SER A 26 17.82 29.42 34.79
N LEU A 27 16.56 29.80 35.05
CA LEU A 27 15.49 28.81 35.30
C LEU A 27 15.14 28.00 34.00
N ASN A 28 15.14 28.63 32.83
CA ASN A 28 14.98 27.87 31.57
C ASN A 28 16.18 26.96 31.27
N ALA A 29 17.39 27.29 31.72
CA ALA A 29 18.55 26.41 31.64
C ALA A 29 18.55 25.26 32.67
N LEU A 30 17.78 25.42 33.77
CA LEU A 30 17.61 24.40 34.81
C LEU A 30 16.43 23.43 34.54
N ILE A 31 15.58 23.68 33.51
CA ILE A 31 14.42 22.85 33.15
C ILE A 31 14.80 21.76 32.12
N PHE A 32 15.93 21.83 31.46
CA PHE A 32 16.46 20.81 30.57
C PHE A 32 17.47 19.94 31.35
N GLY A 33 16.95 19.08 32.24
CA GLY A 33 17.79 18.10 32.96
C GLY A 33 18.44 17.09 31.97
N GLU A 34 19.70 16.77 32.23
CA GLU A 34 20.31 15.59 31.63
C GLU A 34 19.73 14.34 32.28
N SER A 35 19.34 13.36 31.45
CA SER A 35 18.84 12.08 31.92
C SER A 35 19.56 10.98 31.13
N PHE A 36 20.31 10.12 31.80
CA PHE A 36 21.01 9.00 31.18
C PHE A 36 21.89 9.43 29.98
N GLY A 37 22.79 10.42 30.17
CA GLY A 37 23.66 10.95 29.13
C GLY A 37 22.96 11.73 28.00
N PHE A 38 21.64 11.83 28.02
CA PHE A 38 20.86 12.57 27.03
C PHE A 38 20.46 13.97 27.53
N LYS A 39 20.55 14.93 26.62
CA LYS A 39 20.04 16.29 26.83
C LYS A 39 18.84 16.55 25.94
N LEU A 40 17.75 17.04 26.52
CA LEU A 40 16.62 17.53 25.76
C LEU A 40 17.00 18.83 25.02
N VAL A 41 17.02 18.79 23.68
CA VAL A 41 17.50 19.90 22.83
C VAL A 41 16.35 20.82 22.41
N LYS A 42 15.24 20.24 21.97
CA LYS A 42 14.08 21.00 21.43
C LYS A 42 12.77 20.34 21.83
N LYS A 43 11.73 21.18 21.97
CA LYS A 43 10.32 20.76 22.02
C LYS A 43 9.51 21.54 20.99
N ARG A 44 8.65 20.86 20.23
CA ARG A 44 7.77 21.48 19.24
C ARG A 44 6.38 20.83 19.27
N LYS A 45 5.35 21.58 18.89
CA LYS A 45 4.01 21.02 18.66
C LYS A 45 3.91 20.50 17.22
N TYR A 46 3.26 19.38 17.03
CA TYR A 46 2.95 18.75 15.74
C TYR A 46 1.49 18.34 15.73
N GLY A 47 0.73 18.72 14.69
CA GLY A 47 -0.71 18.51 14.66
C GLY A 47 -1.44 19.14 15.83
N GLN A 48 -2.55 18.57 16.24
CA GLN A 48 -3.36 19.08 17.36
C GLN A 48 -2.94 18.50 18.70
N SER A 49 -2.59 17.22 18.78
CA SER A 49 -2.42 16.46 20.01
C SER A 49 -0.97 16.06 20.34
N THR A 50 -0.05 16.09 19.37
CA THR A 50 1.31 15.56 19.54
C THR A 50 2.32 16.64 19.92
N GLN A 51 3.13 16.37 20.95
CA GLN A 51 4.33 17.14 21.30
C GLN A 51 5.57 16.38 20.87
N VAL A 52 6.39 16.93 19.99
CA VAL A 52 7.65 16.32 19.58
C VAL A 52 8.81 16.85 20.41
N GLN A 53 9.63 15.94 20.93
CA GLN A 53 10.80 16.22 21.77
C GLN A 53 12.04 15.61 21.14
N LEU A 54 13.10 16.42 20.97
CA LEU A 54 14.40 15.99 20.47
C LEU A 54 15.40 15.90 21.62
N TYR A 55 15.99 14.72 21.79
CA TYR A 55 17.09 14.46 22.72
C TYR A 55 18.37 14.16 21.94
N GLU A 56 19.54 14.57 22.48
CA GLU A 56 20.86 14.25 21.94
C GLU A 56 21.71 13.63 23.05
N HIS A 57 22.29 12.46 22.77
CA HIS A 57 23.23 11.79 23.64
C HIS A 57 24.59 12.50 23.60
N GLN A 58 25.07 13.04 24.72
CA GLN A 58 26.16 13.99 24.76
C GLN A 58 27.50 13.36 24.33
N LYS A 59 27.75 12.09 24.63
CA LYS A 59 29.00 11.41 24.31
C LYS A 59 29.02 10.91 22.86
N SER A 60 28.00 10.18 22.42
CA SER A 60 27.98 9.53 21.10
C SER A 60 27.40 10.41 19.99
N GLY A 61 26.60 11.44 20.32
CA GLY A 61 25.89 12.27 19.36
C GLY A 61 24.65 11.62 18.77
N ALA A 62 24.20 10.46 19.29
CA ALA A 62 22.95 9.83 18.87
C ALA A 62 21.76 10.75 19.17
N GLN A 63 20.76 10.72 18.29
CA GLN A 63 19.55 11.52 18.43
C GLN A 63 18.32 10.65 18.67
N VAL A 64 17.45 11.11 19.58
CA VAL A 64 16.15 10.47 19.84
C VAL A 64 15.05 11.52 19.67
N VAL A 65 14.06 11.23 18.84
CA VAL A 65 12.90 12.08 18.59
C VAL A 65 11.66 11.37 19.09
N TRP A 66 11.00 11.93 20.10
CA TRP A 66 9.78 11.36 20.66
C TRP A 66 8.54 12.14 20.26
N PHE A 67 7.61 11.49 19.54
CA PHE A 67 6.26 11.94 19.23
C PHE A 67 5.37 11.60 20.43
N LYS A 68 5.35 12.48 21.41
CA LYS A 68 4.60 12.31 22.64
C LYS A 68 3.11 12.58 22.41
N ASN A 69 2.30 11.54 22.47
CA ASN A 69 0.84 11.59 22.47
C ASN A 69 0.28 10.44 23.35
N ASP A 70 -1.04 10.28 23.38
CA ASP A 70 -1.73 9.26 24.20
C ASP A 70 -2.07 7.97 23.43
N ASP A 71 -1.58 7.82 22.18
CA ASP A 71 -1.81 6.63 21.36
C ASP A 71 -1.21 5.38 22.03
N THR A 72 -1.99 4.32 22.06
CA THR A 72 -1.60 3.02 22.60
C THR A 72 -0.93 2.12 21.58
N ASN A 73 -1.05 2.41 20.28
CA ASN A 73 -0.25 1.77 19.23
C ASN A 73 1.13 2.43 19.16
N ARG A 74 1.98 2.04 20.08
CA ARG A 74 3.33 2.60 20.25
C ARG A 74 4.25 2.13 19.14
N ALA A 75 5.21 2.97 18.76
CA ALA A 75 6.16 2.60 17.71
C ALA A 75 7.57 3.13 17.97
N PHE A 76 8.54 2.48 17.34
CA PHE A 76 9.87 3.02 17.12
C PHE A 76 10.29 2.87 15.65
N SER A 77 11.26 3.69 15.24
CA SER A 77 12.01 3.51 13.99
C SER A 77 13.47 3.92 14.23
N ILE A 78 14.40 2.99 14.01
CA ILE A 78 15.83 3.24 14.11
C ILE A 78 16.33 3.52 12.70
N SER A 79 16.85 4.71 12.44
CA SER A 79 17.19 5.18 11.10
C SER A 79 18.67 5.54 10.99
N PHE A 80 19.31 5.10 9.90
CA PHE A 80 20.70 5.43 9.55
C PHE A 80 20.77 6.02 8.16
N ARG A 81 21.58 7.07 7.96
CA ARG A 81 21.92 7.50 6.61
C ARG A 81 22.84 6.47 5.96
N THR A 82 22.37 5.88 4.84
CA THR A 82 23.07 4.81 4.12
C THR A 82 23.00 5.11 2.62
N ARG A 83 23.97 5.90 2.12
CA ARG A 83 24.02 6.24 0.69
C ARG A 83 24.72 5.16 -0.11
N ALA A 84 24.16 4.80 -1.27
CA ALA A 84 24.84 3.98 -2.25
C ALA A 84 25.79 4.81 -3.14
N TYR A 85 26.92 4.25 -3.47
CA TYR A 85 27.91 4.83 -4.41
C TYR A 85 28.29 3.85 -5.51
N ASP A 86 27.55 2.75 -5.60
CA ASP A 86 27.56 1.73 -6.65
C ASP A 86 26.21 0.99 -6.67
N ASP A 87 26.05 0.04 -7.58
CA ASP A 87 24.84 -0.77 -7.74
C ASP A 87 24.98 -2.18 -7.13
N VAL A 88 25.94 -2.41 -6.25
CA VAL A 88 26.09 -3.69 -5.53
C VAL A 88 24.96 -3.92 -4.52
N GLY A 89 24.33 -2.84 -4.03
CA GLY A 89 23.20 -2.93 -3.13
C GLY A 89 23.56 -3.14 -1.65
N LEU A 90 24.75 -2.71 -1.22
CA LEU A 90 25.20 -2.86 0.17
C LEU A 90 24.20 -2.32 1.22
N PRO A 91 23.48 -1.19 1.02
CA PRO A 91 22.47 -0.74 1.97
C PRO A 91 21.38 -1.77 2.24
N HIS A 92 20.85 -2.39 1.21
CA HIS A 92 19.76 -3.38 1.30
C HIS A 92 20.27 -4.76 1.76
N ILE A 93 21.41 -5.18 1.24
CA ILE A 93 22.06 -6.43 1.69
C ILE A 93 22.33 -6.38 3.20
N PHE A 94 22.82 -5.24 3.72
CA PHE A 94 23.11 -5.12 5.14
C PHE A 94 21.82 -5.01 5.97
N GLU A 95 20.77 -4.37 5.47
CA GLU A 95 19.45 -4.36 6.09
C GLU A 95 18.98 -5.78 6.41
N HIS A 96 19.01 -6.69 5.40
CA HIS A 96 18.65 -8.10 5.57
C HIS A 96 19.62 -8.82 6.53
N ALA A 97 20.91 -8.66 6.30
CA ALA A 97 21.93 -9.40 7.01
C ALA A 97 22.03 -9.06 8.50
N CYS A 98 21.74 -7.81 8.91
CA CYS A 98 21.76 -7.44 10.32
C CYS A 98 20.57 -7.99 11.12
N LEU A 99 19.46 -8.29 10.45
CA LEU A 99 18.30 -8.92 11.06
C LEU A 99 18.38 -10.46 11.04
N ALA A 100 19.40 -11.02 10.39
CA ALA A 100 19.70 -12.44 10.40
C ALA A 100 20.32 -12.95 11.72
N GLY A 101 20.30 -12.14 12.78
CA GLY A 101 20.74 -12.49 14.12
C GLY A 101 21.87 -11.61 14.67
N SER A 102 22.09 -11.75 15.96
CA SER A 102 23.14 -11.03 16.69
C SER A 102 23.90 -11.96 17.63
N HIS A 103 25.00 -11.51 18.20
CA HIS A 103 25.72 -12.32 19.19
C HIS A 103 24.87 -12.58 20.45
N LYS A 104 23.97 -11.66 20.81
CA LYS A 104 23.00 -11.86 21.90
C LYS A 104 21.88 -12.84 21.52
N TYR A 105 21.45 -12.80 20.27
CA TYR A 105 20.36 -13.60 19.70
C TYR A 105 20.84 -14.35 18.45
N PRO A 106 21.61 -15.44 18.60
CA PRO A 106 22.23 -16.13 17.48
C PRO A 106 21.24 -17.08 16.76
N SER A 107 20.24 -16.50 16.12
CA SER A 107 19.26 -17.22 15.29
C SER A 107 18.89 -16.41 14.07
N SER A 108 19.18 -16.94 12.90
CA SER A 108 18.88 -16.27 11.63
C SER A 108 17.37 -16.16 11.34
N ASN A 109 16.52 -16.86 12.08
CA ASN A 109 15.07 -16.84 11.89
C ASN A 109 14.32 -16.06 12.96
N LEU A 110 14.99 -15.59 14.03
CA LEU A 110 14.31 -14.96 15.15
C LEU A 110 13.46 -13.76 14.70
N PHE A 111 13.96 -12.92 13.82
CA PHE A 111 13.23 -11.76 13.31
C PHE A 111 11.90 -12.18 12.67
N PHE A 112 11.92 -13.15 11.78
CA PHE A 112 10.71 -13.66 11.12
C PHE A 112 9.76 -14.37 12.08
N GLN A 113 10.30 -15.11 13.07
CA GLN A 113 9.50 -15.70 14.13
C GLN A 113 8.80 -14.61 14.95
N MET A 114 9.51 -13.55 15.36
CA MET A 114 8.93 -12.42 16.09
C MET A 114 7.84 -11.71 15.29
N MET A 115 8.09 -11.44 14.02
CA MET A 115 7.12 -10.78 13.12
C MET A 115 5.78 -11.53 13.09
N LYS A 116 5.83 -12.86 13.16
CA LYS A 116 4.68 -13.78 13.01
C LYS A 116 4.12 -14.30 14.34
N GLN A 117 4.88 -14.22 15.44
CA GLN A 117 4.54 -14.89 16.69
C GLN A 117 4.68 -14.00 17.94
N THR A 118 4.71 -12.67 17.79
CA THR A 118 4.65 -11.75 18.93
C THR A 118 3.49 -10.75 18.78
N TYR A 119 3.14 -10.08 19.88
CA TYR A 119 2.07 -9.10 19.93
C TYR A 119 2.52 -7.76 19.35
N ASN A 120 2.75 -7.76 18.05
CA ASN A 120 3.12 -6.56 17.27
C ASN A 120 2.03 -6.23 16.24
N THR A 121 1.80 -4.94 16.00
CA THR A 121 0.92 -4.45 14.93
C THR A 121 1.67 -4.27 13.62
N TYR A 122 2.97 -3.95 13.70
CA TYR A 122 3.86 -3.86 12.55
C TYR A 122 5.29 -4.22 12.95
N MET A 123 6.02 -4.90 12.07
CA MET A 123 7.44 -5.22 12.24
C MET A 123 8.06 -5.45 10.87
N ASN A 124 9.07 -4.67 10.49
CA ASN A 124 9.76 -4.76 9.21
C ASN A 124 11.10 -4.00 9.26
N ALA A 125 11.84 -4.01 8.14
CA ALA A 125 12.91 -3.09 7.82
C ALA A 125 12.73 -2.58 6.40
N SER A 126 13.41 -1.51 6.04
CA SER A 126 13.32 -0.94 4.69
C SER A 126 14.53 -0.09 4.35
N THR A 127 14.99 -0.21 3.11
CA THR A 127 16.04 0.61 2.53
C THR A 127 15.47 1.55 1.46
N ALA A 128 15.53 2.83 1.74
CA ALA A 128 15.17 3.90 0.79
C ALA A 128 16.44 4.48 0.12
N LYS A 129 16.26 5.47 -0.74
CA LYS A 129 17.38 6.10 -1.51
C LYS A 129 18.52 6.62 -0.66
N LEU A 130 18.25 7.16 0.53
CA LEU A 130 19.22 7.89 1.33
C LEU A 130 19.45 7.29 2.73
N PHE A 131 18.63 6.32 3.13
CA PHE A 131 18.66 5.77 4.48
C PHE A 131 18.07 4.37 4.55
N THR A 132 18.50 3.65 5.58
CA THR A 132 17.90 2.37 5.99
C THR A 132 17.23 2.57 7.35
N TYR A 133 16.04 2.06 7.54
CA TYR A 133 15.28 2.22 8.76
C TYR A 133 14.57 0.94 9.18
N TYR A 134 14.38 0.80 10.48
CA TYR A 134 13.95 -0.40 11.17
C TYR A 134 12.74 -0.08 12.05
N PRO A 135 11.52 -0.09 11.50
CA PRO A 135 10.31 0.28 12.21
C PRO A 135 9.63 -0.92 12.86
N CYS A 136 9.02 -0.68 14.01
CA CYS A 136 8.17 -1.65 14.69
C CYS A 136 7.09 -0.93 15.51
N SER A 137 5.90 -1.55 15.61
CA SER A 137 4.83 -1.05 16.47
C SER A 137 4.15 -2.17 17.25
N SER A 138 3.64 -1.83 18.44
CA SER A 138 2.93 -2.75 19.32
C SER A 138 1.96 -2.02 20.23
N LEU A 139 0.84 -2.65 20.53
CA LEU A 139 -0.12 -2.19 21.56
C LEU A 139 0.42 -2.37 22.99
N SER A 140 1.47 -3.18 23.17
CA SER A 140 2.15 -3.39 24.44
C SER A 140 3.52 -2.70 24.46
N GLU A 141 3.77 -1.85 25.47
CA GLU A 141 5.09 -1.23 25.65
C GLU A 141 6.18 -2.26 25.97
N GLU A 142 5.83 -3.30 26.74
CA GLU A 142 6.76 -4.37 27.09
C GLU A 142 7.20 -5.17 25.85
N GLN A 143 6.24 -5.52 24.96
CA GLN A 143 6.58 -6.21 23.72
C GLN A 143 7.35 -5.29 22.76
N LEU A 144 6.96 -4.02 22.67
CA LEU A 144 7.71 -3.04 21.87
C LEU A 144 9.18 -2.93 22.32
N PHE A 145 9.40 -2.91 23.65
CA PHE A 145 10.73 -2.82 24.22
C PHE A 145 11.56 -4.10 23.98
N ALA A 146 10.94 -5.28 24.10
CA ALA A 146 11.60 -6.55 23.78
C ALA A 146 11.96 -6.63 22.27
N ASN A 147 11.08 -6.18 21.40
CA ASN A 147 11.38 -6.08 19.97
C ASN A 147 12.53 -5.11 19.70
N LEU A 148 12.53 -3.94 20.36
CA LEU A 148 13.60 -2.96 20.23
C LEU A 148 14.96 -3.54 20.63
N ASP A 149 15.02 -4.36 21.68
CA ASP A 149 16.28 -4.98 22.12
C ASP A 149 16.84 -5.94 21.06
N VAL A 150 16.00 -6.69 20.36
CA VAL A 150 16.45 -7.54 19.24
C VAL A 150 16.97 -6.71 18.08
N TYR A 151 16.25 -5.65 17.68
CA TYR A 151 16.71 -4.75 16.62
C TYR A 151 18.04 -4.06 16.97
N MET A 152 18.16 -3.50 18.17
CA MET A 152 19.36 -2.81 18.59
C MET A 152 20.58 -3.73 18.59
N ASN A 153 20.45 -4.97 19.07
CA ASN A 153 21.52 -5.95 19.04
C ASN A 153 21.84 -6.41 17.61
N GLY A 154 20.82 -6.65 16.76
CA GLY A 154 21.01 -6.99 15.35
C GLY A 154 21.73 -5.88 14.56
N ILE A 155 21.45 -4.63 14.87
CA ILE A 155 22.04 -3.46 14.18
C ILE A 155 23.46 -3.18 14.66
N TYR A 156 23.73 -3.17 15.98
CA TYR A 156 25.02 -2.76 16.54
C TYR A 156 26.01 -3.90 16.74
N ASP A 157 25.56 -5.14 16.89
CA ASP A 157 26.38 -6.33 17.10
C ASP A 157 25.87 -7.54 16.28
N PRO A 158 25.69 -7.39 14.94
CA PRO A 158 25.14 -8.45 14.10
C PRO A 158 26.11 -9.60 13.90
N ILE A 159 25.59 -10.83 13.89
CA ILE A 159 26.38 -12.03 13.73
C ILE A 159 27.06 -12.13 12.34
N VAL A 160 26.49 -11.49 11.32
CA VAL A 160 27.05 -11.46 9.94
C VAL A 160 28.47 -10.88 9.90
N LEU A 161 28.89 -10.11 10.89
CA LEU A 161 30.28 -9.61 10.97
C LEU A 161 31.29 -10.71 11.29
N THR A 162 30.87 -11.83 11.88
CA THR A 162 31.69 -12.97 12.28
C THR A 162 31.32 -14.29 11.59
N GLU A 163 30.08 -14.42 11.06
CA GLU A 163 29.56 -15.59 10.36
C GLU A 163 29.15 -15.22 8.92
N GLU A 164 29.89 -15.75 7.92
CA GLU A 164 29.67 -15.43 6.50
C GLU A 164 28.41 -16.08 5.92
N ASN A 165 27.91 -17.16 6.51
CA ASN A 165 26.78 -17.89 5.95
C ASN A 165 25.48 -17.06 5.95
N ASP A 166 25.30 -16.15 6.91
CA ASP A 166 24.18 -15.23 6.90
C ASP A 166 24.22 -14.29 5.69
N LEU A 167 25.41 -13.82 5.28
CA LEU A 167 25.57 -13.08 4.04
C LEU A 167 25.25 -13.94 2.80
N LYS A 168 25.70 -15.18 2.76
CA LYS A 168 25.41 -16.11 1.64
C LYS A 168 23.92 -16.42 1.51
N ARG A 169 23.19 -16.44 2.62
CA ARG A 169 21.74 -16.61 2.64
C ARG A 169 21.03 -15.37 2.11
N GLU A 170 21.40 -14.20 2.64
CA GLU A 170 20.68 -12.95 2.37
C GLU A 170 21.06 -12.29 1.04
N ALA A 171 22.35 -12.19 0.73
CA ALA A 171 22.78 -11.50 -0.49
C ALA A 171 22.71 -12.40 -1.73
N VAL A 172 23.75 -13.22 -1.92
CA VAL A 172 23.86 -14.14 -3.07
C VAL A 172 24.89 -15.23 -2.80
N ARG A 173 24.60 -16.44 -3.30
CA ARG A 173 25.59 -17.52 -3.43
C ARG A 173 25.44 -18.23 -4.76
N PHE A 174 26.54 -18.81 -5.24
CA PHE A 174 26.50 -19.72 -6.39
C PHE A 174 26.16 -21.13 -5.94
N VAL A 175 25.27 -21.79 -6.68
CA VAL A 175 24.77 -23.14 -6.37
C VAL A 175 25.21 -24.12 -7.45
N LEU A 176 25.78 -25.24 -6.99
CA LEU A 176 26.16 -26.38 -7.81
C LEU A 176 26.12 -27.65 -6.93
N ASN A 177 25.24 -28.61 -7.22
CA ASN A 177 25.05 -29.80 -6.39
C ASN A 177 25.79 -31.04 -6.95
N SER A 178 26.05 -31.04 -8.26
CA SER A 178 26.86 -32.06 -8.89
C SER A 178 27.70 -31.51 -10.04
N PRO A 179 28.81 -32.19 -10.45
CA PRO A 179 29.61 -31.74 -11.58
C PRO A 179 28.86 -31.67 -12.91
N GLU A 180 27.74 -32.37 -13.04
CA GLU A 180 26.93 -32.44 -14.27
C GLU A 180 25.92 -31.28 -14.35
N GLU A 181 25.52 -30.70 -13.22
CA GLU A 181 24.55 -29.60 -13.17
C GLU A 181 25.13 -28.27 -13.67
N GLU A 182 24.28 -27.37 -14.09
CA GLU A 182 24.64 -25.98 -14.40
C GLU A 182 24.79 -25.19 -13.10
N ILE A 183 25.73 -24.24 -13.05
CA ILE A 183 25.80 -23.26 -11.94
C ILE A 183 24.59 -22.33 -12.02
N SER A 184 24.06 -21.99 -10.87
CA SER A 184 23.06 -20.92 -10.71
C SER A 184 23.45 -19.98 -9.58
N ALA A 185 22.71 -18.90 -9.40
CA ALA A 185 22.85 -17.99 -8.26
C ALA A 185 21.52 -17.88 -7.51
N THR A 186 21.59 -17.75 -6.18
CA THR A 186 20.40 -17.55 -5.32
C THR A 186 20.78 -16.77 -4.07
N GLY A 187 19.81 -16.08 -3.49
CA GLY A 187 19.92 -15.30 -2.27
C GLY A 187 18.65 -14.50 -2.08
N ALA A 188 18.31 -14.10 -0.86
CA ALA A 188 17.04 -13.40 -0.61
C ALA A 188 16.97 -12.07 -1.39
N VAL A 189 17.93 -11.18 -1.23
CA VAL A 189 18.01 -9.90 -1.95
C VAL A 189 18.15 -10.13 -3.46
N TYR A 190 19.02 -11.03 -3.88
CA TYR A 190 19.22 -11.33 -5.30
C TYR A 190 17.91 -11.74 -6.00
N ASN A 191 17.15 -12.66 -5.40
CA ASN A 191 15.88 -13.14 -5.98
C ASN A 191 14.80 -12.05 -5.95
N GLU A 192 14.77 -11.23 -4.89
CA GLU A 192 13.86 -10.09 -4.80
C GLU A 192 14.11 -9.08 -5.92
N LEU A 193 15.37 -8.72 -6.14
CA LEU A 193 15.72 -7.76 -7.18
C LEU A 193 15.50 -8.32 -8.59
N LEU A 194 15.65 -9.63 -8.83
CA LEU A 194 15.21 -10.23 -10.08
C LEU A 194 13.72 -9.94 -10.35
N GLY A 195 12.88 -10.05 -9.32
CA GLY A 195 11.45 -9.72 -9.42
C GLY A 195 11.19 -8.24 -9.68
N ILE A 196 11.90 -7.34 -8.99
CA ILE A 196 11.78 -5.89 -9.18
C ILE A 196 12.21 -5.47 -10.60
N PHE A 197 13.29 -6.04 -11.12
CA PHE A 197 13.77 -5.76 -12.48
C PHE A 197 12.92 -6.40 -13.58
N ALA A 198 11.98 -7.27 -13.25
CA ALA A 198 10.94 -7.75 -14.17
C ALA A 198 9.76 -6.77 -14.29
N ASP A 199 9.67 -5.76 -13.42
CA ASP A 199 8.65 -4.71 -13.49
C ASP A 199 9.14 -3.47 -14.26
N LYS A 200 8.44 -3.14 -15.34
CA LYS A 200 8.79 -2.03 -16.23
C LYS A 200 8.74 -0.66 -15.52
N ALA A 201 7.78 -0.44 -14.62
CA ALA A 201 7.65 0.84 -13.92
C ALA A 201 8.81 1.06 -12.94
N SER A 202 9.21 0.02 -12.20
CA SER A 202 10.38 0.03 -11.32
C SER A 202 11.66 0.31 -12.10
N VAL A 203 11.83 -0.33 -13.24
CA VAL A 203 12.99 -0.12 -14.12
C VAL A 203 13.00 1.30 -14.67
N ASN A 204 11.85 1.83 -15.12
CA ASN A 204 11.74 3.23 -15.56
C ASN A 204 12.18 4.19 -14.46
N TYR A 205 11.69 3.99 -13.22
CA TYR A 205 12.06 4.83 -12.07
C TYR A 205 13.57 4.82 -11.81
N TYR A 206 14.20 3.65 -11.76
CA TYR A 206 15.64 3.54 -11.46
C TYR A 206 16.53 4.15 -12.56
N TYR A 207 16.26 3.81 -13.81
CA TYR A 207 17.14 4.28 -14.91
C TYR A 207 16.87 5.73 -15.29
N SER A 208 15.67 6.25 -15.07
CA SER A 208 15.40 7.68 -15.22
C SER A 208 16.16 8.52 -14.18
N GLN A 209 16.35 8.01 -12.95
CA GLN A 209 17.22 8.64 -11.94
C GLN A 209 18.70 8.68 -12.41
N LYS A 210 19.19 7.56 -12.96
CA LYS A 210 20.55 7.50 -13.53
C LYS A 210 20.73 8.45 -14.71
N PHE A 211 19.70 8.59 -15.53
CA PHE A 211 19.70 9.53 -16.64
C PHE A 211 19.77 11.00 -16.18
N LEU A 212 18.97 11.36 -15.17
CA LEU A 212 18.91 12.74 -14.69
C LEU A 212 20.11 13.10 -13.80
N PHE A 213 20.58 12.18 -12.97
CA PHE A 213 21.62 12.40 -11.95
C PHE A 213 22.80 11.41 -12.09
N PRO A 214 23.46 11.32 -13.27
CA PRO A 214 24.51 10.32 -13.47
C PRO A 214 25.61 10.43 -12.41
N GLU A 215 26.04 9.27 -11.90
CA GLU A 215 27.11 9.14 -10.90
C GLU A 215 26.88 9.84 -9.54
N SER A 216 25.63 10.21 -9.25
CA SER A 216 25.25 10.71 -7.93
C SER A 216 24.83 9.56 -6.99
N CYS A 217 24.95 9.76 -5.68
CA CYS A 217 24.40 8.80 -4.72
C CYS A 217 22.88 8.64 -4.82
N GLN A 218 22.18 9.61 -5.44
CA GLN A 218 20.74 9.51 -5.72
C GLN A 218 20.43 8.63 -6.93
N SER A 219 21.37 8.46 -7.87
CA SER A 219 21.16 7.63 -9.05
C SER A 219 21.40 6.15 -8.82
N TYR A 220 22.31 5.80 -7.90
CA TYR A 220 22.61 4.40 -7.62
C TYR A 220 21.41 3.66 -6.99
N ILE A 221 21.30 2.40 -7.31
CA ILE A 221 20.17 1.56 -6.87
C ILE A 221 20.54 0.93 -5.54
N THR A 222 19.96 1.46 -4.45
CA THR A 222 20.25 1.02 -3.08
C THR A 222 19.92 -0.45 -2.84
N GLY A 223 18.94 -0.99 -3.58
CA GLY A 223 18.61 -2.42 -3.58
C GLY A 223 19.63 -3.29 -4.31
N GLY A 224 20.41 -2.69 -5.20
CA GLY A 224 21.38 -3.38 -6.07
C GLY A 224 20.78 -3.77 -7.42
N VAL A 225 21.66 -4.00 -8.38
CA VAL A 225 21.33 -4.60 -9.68
C VAL A 225 21.72 -6.08 -9.62
N PRO A 226 20.88 -7.03 -10.04
CA PRO A 226 21.16 -8.47 -9.90
C PRO A 226 22.54 -8.91 -10.40
N ALA A 227 23.02 -8.35 -11.52
CA ALA A 227 24.35 -8.63 -12.03
C ALA A 227 25.48 -8.13 -11.09
N ASP A 228 25.29 -6.98 -10.45
CA ASP A 228 26.28 -6.33 -9.59
C ASP A 228 26.26 -6.89 -8.17
N ILE A 229 25.10 -7.32 -7.67
CA ILE A 229 24.96 -8.03 -6.37
C ILE A 229 25.94 -9.20 -6.28
N ARG A 230 26.20 -9.89 -7.40
CA ARG A 230 27.17 -11.02 -7.48
C ARG A 230 28.60 -10.64 -7.10
N ASN A 231 28.92 -9.36 -7.03
CA ASN A 231 30.23 -8.82 -6.66
C ASN A 231 30.37 -8.48 -5.17
N VAL A 232 29.31 -8.68 -4.38
CA VAL A 232 29.36 -8.42 -2.94
C VAL A 232 30.42 -9.30 -2.28
N THR A 233 31.17 -8.74 -1.33
CA THR A 233 32.15 -9.47 -0.54
C THR A 233 31.83 -9.30 0.94
N TRP A 234 32.20 -10.30 1.75
CA TRP A 234 32.05 -10.21 3.20
C TRP A 234 32.81 -9.01 3.80
N GLN A 235 33.98 -8.67 3.22
CA GLN A 235 34.74 -7.51 3.64
C GLN A 235 33.97 -6.19 3.36
N SER A 236 33.32 -6.07 2.19
CA SER A 236 32.56 -4.86 1.86
C SER A 236 31.38 -4.65 2.82
N VAL A 237 30.75 -5.72 3.30
CA VAL A 237 29.67 -5.65 4.31
C VAL A 237 30.20 -5.18 5.66
N LYS A 238 31.37 -5.67 6.12
CA LYS A 238 32.02 -5.23 7.36
C LYS A 238 32.43 -3.75 7.29
N ASP A 239 32.98 -3.31 6.16
CA ASP A 239 33.38 -1.93 5.96
C ASP A 239 32.18 -1.00 5.89
N PHE A 240 31.07 -1.47 5.28
CA PHE A 240 29.80 -0.74 5.24
C PHE A 240 29.22 -0.53 6.64
N HIS A 241 29.12 -1.58 7.45
CA HIS A 241 28.70 -1.47 8.86
C HIS A 241 29.59 -0.48 9.64
N LYS A 242 30.90 -0.67 9.58
CA LYS A 242 31.88 0.19 10.28
C LYS A 242 31.73 1.65 9.88
N LYS A 243 31.40 1.94 8.61
CA LYS A 243 31.27 3.30 8.08
C LYS A 243 29.96 3.95 8.55
N TYR A 244 28.84 3.29 8.43
CA TYR A 244 27.51 3.91 8.52
C TYR A 244 26.76 3.63 9.81
N TYR A 245 26.96 2.48 10.46
CA TYR A 245 26.19 2.06 11.64
C TYR A 245 26.81 2.56 12.94
N LYS A 246 26.81 3.88 13.09
CA LYS A 246 27.33 4.61 14.27
C LYS A 246 26.20 5.38 14.92
N PRO A 247 26.17 5.50 16.27
CA PRO A 247 25.16 6.29 16.96
C PRO A 247 25.06 7.75 16.47
N SER A 248 26.20 8.39 16.15
CA SER A 248 26.23 9.76 15.61
C SER A 248 25.63 9.90 14.19
N ASN A 249 25.48 8.80 13.47
CA ASN A 249 24.79 8.72 12.17
C ASN A 249 23.39 8.11 12.29
N SER A 250 22.80 8.09 13.50
CA SER A 250 21.48 7.54 13.71
C SER A 250 20.53 8.56 14.30
N VAL A 251 19.25 8.37 13.99
CA VAL A 251 18.14 8.93 14.74
C VAL A 251 17.17 7.82 15.09
N ILE A 252 16.76 7.78 16.35
CA ILE A 252 15.70 6.88 16.81
C ILE A 252 14.43 7.69 16.99
N PHE A 253 13.42 7.39 16.23
CA PHE A 253 12.09 7.94 16.39
C PHE A 253 11.29 7.04 17.30
N LEU A 254 10.60 7.63 18.28
CA LEU A 254 9.70 6.97 19.21
C LEU A 254 8.34 7.63 19.12
N TYR A 255 7.26 6.86 19.20
CA TYR A 255 5.88 7.33 19.07
C TYR A 255 4.97 6.76 20.15
N GLY A 256 4.01 7.56 20.60
CA GLY A 256 2.93 7.14 21.45
C GLY A 256 3.17 7.32 22.94
N LYS A 257 2.31 6.68 23.73
CA LYS A 257 2.33 6.69 25.20
C LYS A 257 3.37 5.70 25.72
N ILE A 258 4.60 6.18 25.94
CA ILE A 258 5.74 5.40 26.45
C ILE A 258 6.40 6.05 27.65
N ASP A 259 7.11 5.25 28.47
CA ASP A 259 8.06 5.76 29.47
C ASP A 259 9.40 6.09 28.80
N ILE A 260 9.57 7.31 28.37
CA ILE A 260 10.78 7.76 27.67
C ILE A 260 12.08 7.54 28.49
N ASN A 261 12.03 7.61 29.83
CA ASN A 261 13.22 7.45 30.65
C ASN A 261 13.78 6.03 30.56
N ARG A 262 12.90 5.03 30.51
CA ARG A 262 13.29 3.63 30.31
C ARG A 262 14.05 3.44 29.00
N PHE A 263 13.58 4.07 27.92
CA PHE A 263 14.25 3.98 26.61
C PHE A 263 15.60 4.69 26.60
N LEU A 264 15.67 5.91 27.16
CA LEU A 264 16.92 6.67 27.21
C LEU A 264 17.98 5.96 28.08
N GLU A 265 17.58 5.40 29.24
CA GLU A 265 18.46 4.61 30.10
C GLU A 265 19.03 3.38 29.38
N TYR A 266 18.18 2.64 28.67
CA TYR A 266 18.59 1.49 27.88
C TYR A 266 19.58 1.88 26.76
N PHE A 267 19.28 2.94 26.00
CA PHE A 267 20.17 3.41 24.94
C PHE A 267 21.55 3.86 25.46
N ASP A 268 21.59 4.57 26.58
CA ASP A 268 22.85 4.99 27.18
C ASP A 268 23.64 3.80 27.70
N HIS A 269 23.03 3.02 28.62
CA HIS A 269 23.70 1.95 29.36
C HIS A 269 24.19 0.83 28.45
N ASP A 270 23.35 0.35 27.53
CA ASP A 270 23.64 -0.85 26.74
C ASP A 270 24.41 -0.55 25.46
N PHE A 271 24.25 0.65 24.88
CA PHE A 271 24.82 0.98 23.57
C PHE A 271 25.66 2.27 23.56
N PHE A 272 25.07 3.44 23.79
CA PHE A 272 25.66 4.70 23.34
C PHE A 272 26.81 5.22 24.21
N SER A 273 26.86 4.86 25.49
CA SER A 273 28.00 5.16 26.35
C SER A 273 29.31 4.52 25.90
N LYS A 274 29.26 3.51 25.04
CA LYS A 274 30.43 2.81 24.47
C LYS A 274 31.07 3.55 23.29
N TYR A 275 30.39 4.56 22.72
CA TYR A 275 30.79 5.25 21.48
C TYR A 275 31.12 6.71 21.74
N GLU A 276 32.06 7.21 20.98
CA GLU A 276 32.35 8.65 20.87
C GLU A 276 31.64 9.22 19.63
N LYS A 277 31.41 10.54 19.63
CA LYS A 277 30.79 11.23 18.47
C LYS A 277 31.79 11.24 17.30
N GLU A 278 31.39 10.61 16.19
CA GLU A 278 32.19 10.56 14.97
C GLU A 278 31.37 11.15 13.80
N SER A 279 32.05 11.80 12.86
CA SER A 279 31.40 12.25 11.61
C SER A 279 31.47 11.16 10.55
N VAL A 280 30.42 11.04 9.77
CA VAL A 280 30.38 10.23 8.54
C VAL A 280 30.42 11.16 7.34
N ASP A 281 31.33 10.88 6.41
CA ASP A 281 31.41 11.64 5.16
C ASP A 281 30.34 11.17 4.17
N PHE A 282 29.53 12.11 3.72
CA PHE A 282 28.47 11.95 2.73
C PHE A 282 28.69 12.81 1.49
N THR A 283 29.95 13.17 1.21
CA THR A 283 30.26 13.96 0.02
C THR A 283 29.77 13.22 -1.24
N ASP A 284 28.98 13.89 -2.04
CA ASP A 284 28.56 13.44 -3.36
C ASP A 284 29.39 14.15 -4.43
N THR A 285 29.85 13.42 -5.40
CA THR A 285 30.68 13.92 -6.51
C THR A 285 29.85 14.37 -7.71
N TYR A 286 28.53 14.35 -7.61
CA TYR A 286 27.65 14.75 -8.70
C TYR A 286 27.90 16.19 -9.15
N ILE A 287 28.09 16.36 -10.47
CA ILE A 287 28.18 17.65 -11.11
C ILE A 287 26.96 17.81 -12.04
N PRO A 288 26.07 18.78 -11.78
CA PRO A 288 24.95 19.05 -12.67
C PRO A 288 25.42 19.35 -14.09
N TRP A 289 24.79 18.74 -15.07
CA TRP A 289 24.95 19.08 -16.47
C TRP A 289 23.90 20.12 -16.89
N GLU A 290 24.13 20.83 -17.97
CA GLU A 290 23.24 21.87 -18.49
C GLU A 290 22.62 21.45 -19.83
N GLY A 291 21.41 21.92 -20.09
CA GLY A 291 20.71 21.76 -21.38
C GLY A 291 19.71 20.61 -21.37
N TYR A 292 19.53 20.03 -22.57
CA TYR A 292 18.52 18.98 -22.82
C TYR A 292 19.20 17.71 -23.34
N ARG A 293 18.73 16.54 -22.88
CA ARG A 293 19.19 15.22 -23.32
C ARG A 293 18.02 14.26 -23.54
N GLU A 294 18.25 13.23 -24.32
CA GLU A 294 17.31 12.11 -24.50
C GLU A 294 18.03 10.79 -24.30
N ALA A 295 17.31 9.80 -23.76
CA ALA A 295 17.79 8.44 -23.64
C ALA A 295 16.64 7.44 -23.76
N VAL A 296 16.94 6.26 -24.31
CA VAL A 296 16.02 5.14 -24.42
C VAL A 296 16.62 3.95 -23.67
N TYR A 297 15.80 3.32 -22.85
CA TYR A 297 16.11 2.05 -22.23
C TYR A 297 15.23 0.95 -22.84
N GLU A 298 15.87 -0.08 -23.39
CA GLU A 298 15.20 -1.26 -23.94
C GLU A 298 14.83 -2.21 -22.80
N PHE A 299 13.52 -2.32 -22.52
CA PHE A 299 12.99 -3.21 -21.49
C PHE A 299 12.71 -4.60 -22.09
N PRO A 300 13.28 -5.68 -21.52
CA PRO A 300 13.13 -7.03 -22.07
C PRO A 300 11.73 -7.58 -21.84
N VAL A 301 11.07 -7.98 -22.93
CA VAL A 301 9.82 -8.74 -22.87
C VAL A 301 9.91 -9.96 -23.79
N SER A 302 9.03 -10.95 -23.55
CA SER A 302 9.00 -12.17 -24.35
C SER A 302 8.60 -11.88 -25.80
N LYS A 303 8.97 -12.79 -26.69
CA LYS A 303 8.70 -12.68 -28.12
C LYS A 303 7.21 -12.53 -28.47
N GLU A 304 6.35 -13.15 -27.68
CA GLU A 304 4.90 -13.15 -27.86
C GLU A 304 4.21 -11.93 -27.23
N THR A 305 4.95 -11.07 -26.50
CA THR A 305 4.37 -9.90 -25.85
C THR A 305 4.00 -8.83 -26.88
N ASN A 306 2.74 -8.37 -26.83
CA ASN A 306 2.33 -7.18 -27.59
C ASN A 306 3.01 -5.94 -26.99
N THR A 307 3.73 -5.20 -27.81
CA THR A 307 4.44 -3.97 -27.41
C THR A 307 3.74 -2.69 -27.84
N ASP A 308 2.57 -2.77 -28.48
CA ASP A 308 1.79 -1.60 -28.89
C ASP A 308 1.28 -0.83 -27.67
N ASN A 309 1.49 0.47 -27.66
CA ASN A 309 1.15 1.36 -26.54
C ASN A 309 1.69 0.83 -25.20
N ALA A 310 2.91 0.32 -25.18
CA ALA A 310 3.49 -0.30 -24.00
C ALA A 310 4.73 0.44 -23.45
N SER A 311 5.17 1.52 -24.09
CA SER A 311 6.29 2.35 -23.61
C SER A 311 5.87 3.30 -22.48
N ILE A 312 6.89 3.76 -21.73
CA ILE A 312 6.81 4.87 -20.78
C ILE A 312 7.69 6.00 -21.30
N ILE A 313 7.14 7.20 -21.40
CA ILE A 313 7.88 8.42 -21.78
C ILE A 313 7.86 9.38 -20.59
N SER A 314 9.04 9.74 -20.07
CA SER A 314 9.20 10.61 -18.90
C SER A 314 10.00 11.86 -19.29
N TYR A 315 9.37 13.04 -19.25
CA TYR A 315 10.07 14.32 -19.32
C TYR A 315 10.44 14.75 -17.91
N MET A 316 11.72 14.90 -17.64
CA MET A 316 12.25 15.19 -16.32
C MET A 316 13.08 16.46 -16.31
N PHE A 317 13.05 17.18 -15.21
CA PHE A 317 13.87 18.38 -15.04
C PHE A 317 14.14 18.69 -13.57
N THR A 318 15.29 19.30 -13.28
CA THR A 318 15.67 19.70 -11.94
C THR A 318 15.05 21.03 -11.54
N ILE A 319 14.77 21.18 -10.24
CA ILE A 319 14.17 22.38 -9.63
C ILE A 319 15.04 22.92 -8.49
N PRO A 320 16.30 23.34 -8.77
CA PRO A 320 17.20 23.80 -7.72
C PRO A 320 16.66 25.05 -7.02
N GLY A 321 16.83 25.10 -5.69
CA GLY A 321 16.35 26.22 -4.88
C GLY A 321 14.84 26.31 -4.76
N VAL A 322 14.13 25.18 -4.91
CA VAL A 322 12.69 25.07 -4.63
C VAL A 322 12.44 25.33 -3.15
N THR A 323 11.44 26.17 -2.86
CA THR A 323 11.02 26.48 -1.48
C THR A 323 9.78 25.69 -1.10
N ALA A 324 9.47 25.65 0.20
CA ALA A 324 8.26 25.00 0.71
C ALA A 324 6.96 25.57 0.09
N ASP A 325 6.93 26.87 -0.18
CA ASP A 325 5.77 27.51 -0.82
C ASP A 325 5.69 27.13 -2.33
N ASN A 326 6.83 27.05 -3.04
CA ASN A 326 6.83 26.55 -4.41
C ASN A 326 6.33 25.10 -4.50
N ILE A 327 6.68 24.26 -3.50
CA ILE A 327 6.19 22.87 -3.43
C ILE A 327 4.66 22.85 -3.26
N ASN A 328 4.10 23.74 -2.45
CA ASN A 328 2.66 23.87 -2.32
C ASN A 328 2.01 24.31 -3.66
N ASP A 329 2.61 25.25 -4.38
CA ASP A 329 2.15 25.63 -5.70
C ASP A 329 2.20 24.47 -6.71
N PHE A 330 3.26 23.65 -6.69
CA PHE A 330 3.33 22.43 -7.54
C PHE A 330 2.24 21.41 -7.21
N ARG A 331 1.86 21.27 -5.95
CA ARG A 331 0.72 20.39 -5.58
C ARG A 331 -0.59 20.87 -6.19
N VAL A 332 -0.82 22.18 -6.19
CA VAL A 332 -2.01 22.77 -6.85
C VAL A 332 -1.92 22.59 -8.37
N ILE A 333 -0.75 22.78 -8.98
CA ILE A 333 -0.53 22.53 -10.41
C ILE A 333 -0.84 21.06 -10.74
N ASN A 334 -0.34 20.10 -9.96
CA ASN A 334 -0.61 18.69 -10.16
C ASN A 334 -2.12 18.40 -10.08
N HIS A 335 -2.78 18.91 -9.05
CA HIS A 335 -4.22 18.77 -8.91
C HIS A 335 -4.99 19.34 -10.12
N TYR A 336 -4.63 20.54 -10.61
CA TYR A 336 -5.25 21.16 -11.78
C TYR A 336 -5.04 20.32 -13.06
N LEU A 337 -3.81 19.87 -13.32
CA LEU A 337 -3.50 19.08 -14.51
C LEU A 337 -4.22 17.72 -14.54
N SER A 338 -4.49 17.16 -13.36
CA SER A 338 -5.18 15.87 -13.21
C SER A 338 -6.71 15.97 -13.39
N GLN A 339 -7.27 17.19 -13.43
CA GLN A 339 -8.72 17.34 -13.62
C GLN A 339 -9.13 16.93 -15.02
N GLU A 340 -10.25 16.22 -15.13
CA GLU A 340 -10.80 15.74 -16.41
C GLU A 340 -11.15 16.89 -17.36
N SER A 341 -11.61 18.03 -16.80
CA SER A 341 -11.94 19.26 -17.54
C SER A 341 -10.73 20.08 -17.98
N SER A 342 -9.51 19.78 -17.46
CA SER A 342 -8.33 20.54 -17.87
C SER A 342 -8.06 20.37 -19.36
N TRP A 343 -7.64 21.48 -20.03
CA TRP A 343 -7.26 21.42 -21.43
C TRP A 343 -6.23 20.32 -21.70
N PHE A 344 -5.32 20.11 -20.76
CA PHE A 344 -4.25 19.11 -20.89
C PHE A 344 -4.83 17.68 -20.87
N SER A 345 -5.67 17.34 -19.90
CA SER A 345 -6.32 16.04 -19.82
C SER A 345 -7.23 15.78 -21.02
N GLN A 346 -8.02 16.76 -21.45
CA GLN A 346 -8.90 16.63 -22.62
C GLN A 346 -8.09 16.40 -23.91
N THR A 347 -7.02 17.20 -24.14
CA THR A 347 -6.16 17.03 -25.31
C THR A 347 -5.46 15.68 -25.34
N LEU A 348 -4.99 15.19 -24.19
CA LEU A 348 -4.40 13.84 -24.09
C LEU A 348 -5.42 12.75 -24.40
N LYS A 349 -6.61 12.82 -23.85
CA LYS A 349 -7.67 11.84 -24.08
C LYS A 349 -8.14 11.80 -25.53
N GLU A 350 -8.22 12.96 -26.19
CA GLU A 350 -8.58 13.03 -27.59
C GLU A 350 -7.53 12.35 -28.50
N LYS A 351 -6.24 12.63 -28.27
CA LYS A 351 -5.15 12.17 -29.14
C LYS A 351 -4.55 10.83 -28.72
N PHE A 352 -4.53 10.54 -27.43
CA PHE A 352 -3.93 9.36 -26.82
C PHE A 352 -4.89 8.75 -25.80
N PRO A 353 -5.99 8.15 -26.22
CA PRO A 353 -7.06 7.70 -25.30
C PRO A 353 -6.63 6.61 -24.32
N LEU A 354 -5.47 5.97 -24.55
CA LEU A 354 -4.90 4.94 -23.68
C LEU A 354 -3.84 5.47 -22.74
N ALA A 355 -3.29 6.64 -23.01
CA ALA A 355 -2.22 7.22 -22.21
C ALA A 355 -2.71 7.46 -20.77
N LYS A 356 -1.87 7.10 -19.81
CA LYS A 356 -2.00 7.54 -18.44
C LYS A 356 -0.95 8.61 -18.20
N PHE A 357 -1.36 9.67 -17.56
CA PHE A 357 -0.50 10.82 -17.26
C PHE A 357 -0.25 10.94 -15.78
N TYR A 358 0.98 11.25 -15.42
CA TYR A 358 1.41 11.57 -14.06
C TYR A 358 2.29 12.81 -14.08
N PHE A 359 2.05 13.73 -13.16
CA PHE A 359 2.98 14.80 -12.83
C PHE A 359 3.37 14.67 -11.37
N ASP A 360 4.66 14.63 -11.08
CA ASP A 360 5.16 14.57 -9.72
C ASP A 360 6.41 15.42 -9.54
N CYS A 361 6.60 15.90 -8.31
CA CYS A 361 7.76 16.67 -7.90
C CYS A 361 8.41 16.03 -6.68
N GLU A 362 9.52 15.34 -6.90
CA GLU A 362 10.36 14.82 -5.83
C GLU A 362 11.16 15.97 -5.20
N THR A 363 10.82 16.33 -3.97
CA THR A 363 11.35 17.50 -3.29
C THR A 363 12.03 17.19 -1.96
N ILE A 364 12.06 15.91 -1.59
CA ILE A 364 12.62 15.44 -0.33
C ILE A 364 14.07 14.94 -0.52
N LEU A 365 14.40 14.44 -1.70
CA LEU A 365 15.74 13.95 -2.01
C LEU A 365 16.78 15.09 -2.09
N LEU A 366 18.05 14.73 -2.25
CA LEU A 366 19.18 15.69 -2.28
C LEU A 366 19.09 16.65 -3.48
N TYR A 367 18.65 16.12 -4.62
CA TYR A 367 18.51 16.86 -5.89
C TYR A 367 17.04 16.88 -6.28
N PRO A 368 16.29 17.94 -5.94
CA PRO A 368 14.88 18.06 -6.25
C PRO A 368 14.64 18.13 -7.76
N TYR A 369 13.61 17.40 -8.24
CA TYR A 369 13.23 17.37 -9.64
C TYR A 369 11.71 17.19 -9.81
N CYS A 370 11.20 17.48 -10.99
CA CYS A 370 9.84 17.12 -11.39
C CYS A 370 9.89 16.17 -12.59
N VAL A 371 8.82 15.41 -12.75
CA VAL A 371 8.61 14.49 -13.86
C VAL A 371 7.19 14.64 -14.42
N PHE A 372 7.06 14.73 -15.74
CA PHE A 372 5.84 14.49 -16.49
C PHE A 372 5.98 13.13 -17.16
N GLN A 373 5.19 12.16 -16.74
CA GLN A 373 5.27 10.78 -17.23
C GLN A 373 4.01 10.40 -18.00
N PHE A 374 4.18 9.72 -19.13
CA PHE A 374 3.14 9.18 -19.97
C PHE A 374 3.34 7.67 -20.09
N ASP A 375 2.39 6.90 -19.56
CA ASP A 375 2.35 5.46 -19.71
C ASP A 375 1.38 5.05 -20.82
N ASN A 376 1.51 3.84 -21.32
CA ASN A 376 0.67 3.26 -22.36
C ASN A 376 0.70 4.07 -23.67
N VAL A 377 1.89 4.40 -24.10
CA VAL A 377 2.18 5.15 -25.35
C VAL A 377 3.23 4.39 -26.18
N ASN A 378 3.48 4.81 -27.42
CA ASN A 378 4.56 4.30 -28.25
C ASN A 378 5.75 5.28 -28.23
N GLU A 379 6.96 4.79 -28.55
CA GLU A 379 8.14 5.65 -28.66
C GLU A 379 7.94 6.75 -29.71
N GLU A 380 7.26 6.44 -30.82
CA GLU A 380 6.95 7.36 -31.93
C GLU A 380 6.05 8.53 -31.50
N ASP A 381 5.27 8.36 -30.43
CA ASP A 381 4.36 9.39 -29.91
C ASP A 381 5.10 10.53 -29.20
N LYS A 382 6.40 10.35 -28.90
CA LYS A 382 7.24 11.29 -28.14
C LYS A 382 7.09 12.74 -28.62
N ASP A 383 7.28 13.00 -29.88
CA ASP A 383 7.31 14.38 -30.37
C ASP A 383 5.94 15.06 -30.25
N GLN A 384 4.85 14.33 -30.48
CA GLN A 384 3.50 14.85 -30.32
C GLN A 384 3.14 15.06 -28.83
N LEU A 385 3.53 14.14 -27.94
CA LEU A 385 3.36 14.29 -26.50
C LEU A 385 4.15 15.48 -25.96
N MET A 386 5.40 15.66 -26.42
CA MET A 386 6.22 16.81 -26.04
C MET A 386 5.66 18.14 -26.56
N ALA A 387 5.00 18.15 -27.72
CA ALA A 387 4.33 19.36 -28.24
C ALA A 387 3.11 19.71 -27.37
N ILE A 388 2.29 18.73 -26.95
CA ILE A 388 1.17 18.92 -26.03
C ILE A 388 1.68 19.40 -24.66
N LEU A 389 2.71 18.78 -24.14
CA LEU A 389 3.30 19.16 -22.84
C LEU A 389 3.82 20.60 -22.88
N LYS A 390 4.54 20.96 -23.94
CA LYS A 390 5.05 22.32 -24.13
C LYS A 390 3.95 23.37 -24.16
N GLU A 391 2.84 23.08 -24.84
CA GLU A 391 1.68 23.98 -24.86
C GLU A 391 1.02 24.07 -23.49
N GLY A 392 0.86 22.92 -22.78
CA GLY A 392 0.36 22.90 -21.41
C GLY A 392 1.22 23.72 -20.45
N ILE A 393 2.55 23.58 -20.51
CA ILE A 393 3.50 24.38 -19.72
C ILE A 393 3.37 25.87 -20.09
N ASN A 394 3.24 26.19 -21.38
CA ASN A 394 3.05 27.59 -21.83
C ASN A 394 1.79 28.19 -21.23
N ARG A 395 0.67 27.45 -21.21
CA ARG A 395 -0.58 27.88 -20.56
C ARG A 395 -0.39 28.11 -19.07
N LEU A 396 0.22 27.18 -18.34
CA LEU A 396 0.56 27.34 -16.92
C LEU A 396 1.44 28.56 -16.63
N CYS A 397 2.27 28.98 -17.61
CA CYS A 397 3.16 30.15 -17.49
C CYS A 397 2.53 31.46 -17.95
N THR A 398 1.38 31.44 -18.63
CA THR A 398 0.72 32.62 -19.20
C THR A 398 -0.66 32.89 -18.61
N GLU A 399 -1.38 31.84 -18.24
CA GLU A 399 -2.73 31.89 -17.71
C GLU A 399 -2.70 31.71 -16.20
N LYS A 400 -3.62 32.35 -15.49
CA LYS A 400 -3.79 32.13 -14.04
C LYS A 400 -4.73 30.97 -13.80
N ILE A 401 -4.33 30.05 -12.96
CA ILE A 401 -5.23 28.99 -12.47
C ILE A 401 -6.38 29.64 -11.67
N ASP A 402 -7.59 29.16 -11.90
CA ASP A 402 -8.77 29.64 -11.16
C ASP A 402 -8.58 29.39 -9.65
N LYS A 403 -8.88 30.41 -8.86
CA LYS A 403 -8.78 30.36 -7.40
C LYS A 403 -9.59 29.21 -6.79
N ARG A 404 -10.66 28.78 -7.44
CA ARG A 404 -11.48 27.65 -6.97
C ARG A 404 -10.68 26.36 -6.82
N TYR A 405 -9.70 26.06 -7.70
CA TYR A 405 -8.83 24.89 -7.58
C TYR A 405 -7.94 24.91 -6.32
N ILE A 406 -7.52 26.10 -5.89
CA ILE A 406 -6.77 26.28 -4.63
C ILE A 406 -7.68 25.97 -3.42
N GLU A 407 -8.92 26.48 -3.45
CA GLU A 407 -9.92 26.26 -2.38
C GLU A 407 -10.30 24.78 -2.30
N VAL A 408 -10.47 24.12 -3.42
CA VAL A 408 -10.71 22.68 -3.53
C VAL A 408 -9.58 21.88 -2.89
N PHE A 409 -8.35 22.11 -3.32
CA PHE A 409 -7.18 21.43 -2.76
C PHE A 409 -7.08 21.66 -1.24
N ALA A 410 -7.36 22.88 -0.77
CA ALA A 410 -7.36 23.22 0.65
C ALA A 410 -8.41 22.45 1.47
N ASN A 411 -9.62 22.25 0.91
CA ASN A 411 -10.68 21.47 1.54
C ASN A 411 -10.28 19.98 1.63
N GLY A 412 -9.73 19.42 0.54
CA GLY A 412 -9.20 18.06 0.54
C GLY A 412 -8.10 17.87 1.60
N LEU A 413 -7.16 18.80 1.68
CA LEU A 413 -6.10 18.77 2.69
C LEU A 413 -6.66 18.83 4.13
N LYS A 414 -7.65 19.66 4.37
CA LYS A 414 -8.31 19.74 5.69
C LYS A 414 -8.96 18.41 6.05
N MET A 415 -9.64 17.79 5.10
CA MET A 415 -10.30 16.50 5.32
C MET A 415 -9.30 15.37 5.58
N SER A 416 -8.26 15.27 4.74
CA SER A 416 -7.20 14.28 4.93
C SER A 416 -6.57 14.42 6.32
N THR A 417 -6.27 15.66 6.77
CA THR A 417 -5.73 15.89 8.11
C THR A 417 -6.66 15.41 9.23
N ILE A 418 -7.97 15.56 9.09
CA ILE A 418 -8.96 15.07 10.07
C ILE A 418 -8.94 13.53 10.11
N LEU A 419 -8.93 12.89 8.94
CA LEU A 419 -8.91 11.43 8.85
C LEU A 419 -7.60 10.83 9.41
N ASP A 420 -6.46 11.46 9.13
CA ASP A 420 -5.15 11.05 9.66
C ASP A 420 -5.10 11.18 11.20
N GLU A 421 -5.74 12.22 11.75
CA GLU A 421 -5.85 12.38 13.22
C GLU A 421 -6.80 11.37 13.88
N GLU A 422 -7.83 10.91 13.17
CA GLU A 422 -8.75 9.86 13.64
C GLU A 422 -8.15 8.45 13.57
N ASN A 423 -7.27 8.22 12.62
CA ASN A 423 -6.64 6.91 12.39
C ASN A 423 -5.13 7.07 12.11
N PRO A 424 -4.33 7.47 13.12
CA PRO A 424 -2.92 7.74 12.93
C PRO A 424 -2.17 6.46 12.55
N ASN A 425 -1.28 6.58 11.57
CA ASN A 425 -0.32 5.54 11.23
C ASN A 425 1.07 5.91 11.77
N PRO A 426 1.48 5.40 12.92
CA PRO A 426 2.76 5.76 13.52
C PRO A 426 3.96 5.42 12.62
N ILE A 427 3.88 4.34 11.85
CA ILE A 427 4.98 3.91 10.98
C ILE A 427 5.22 4.89 9.84
N ASP A 428 4.16 5.36 9.19
CA ASP A 428 4.26 6.34 8.10
C ASP A 428 4.79 7.68 8.61
N GLU A 429 4.34 8.14 9.78
CA GLU A 429 4.85 9.37 10.40
C GLU A 429 6.35 9.28 10.72
N LEU A 430 6.81 8.18 11.33
CA LEU A 430 8.21 7.98 11.66
C LEU A 430 9.07 7.82 10.41
N SER A 431 8.57 7.14 9.39
CA SER A 431 9.26 6.94 8.11
C SER A 431 9.44 8.26 7.36
N LEU A 432 8.40 9.08 7.32
CA LEU A 432 8.44 10.41 6.69
C LEU A 432 9.42 11.34 7.42
N ALA A 433 9.41 11.35 8.76
CA ALA A 433 10.36 12.12 9.55
C ALA A 433 11.82 11.67 9.29
N GLY A 434 12.04 10.35 9.18
CA GLY A 434 13.33 9.75 8.83
C GLY A 434 13.82 10.16 7.45
N LEU A 435 12.95 10.19 6.45
CA LEU A 435 13.26 10.59 5.08
C LEU A 435 13.70 12.06 5.02
N PHE A 436 13.02 12.97 5.70
CA PHE A 436 13.44 14.37 5.79
C PHE A 436 14.80 14.54 6.47
N TRP A 437 15.03 13.81 7.56
CA TRP A 437 16.33 13.82 8.24
C TRP A 437 17.45 13.26 7.33
N ALA A 438 17.20 12.17 6.61
CA ALA A 438 18.18 11.52 5.75
C ALA A 438 18.68 12.43 4.61
N SER A 439 17.85 13.36 4.16
CA SER A 439 18.17 14.38 3.15
C SER A 439 19.08 15.51 3.68
N GLY A 440 19.56 15.40 4.92
CA GLY A 440 20.48 16.36 5.53
C GLY A 440 19.82 17.45 6.37
N ASN A 441 18.51 17.37 6.58
CA ASN A 441 17.77 18.34 7.39
C ASN A 441 17.88 18.05 8.90
N ASP A 442 17.46 19.04 9.72
CA ASP A 442 17.22 18.87 11.17
C ASP A 442 16.18 17.76 11.40
N PRO A 443 16.31 16.89 12.41
CA PRO A 443 15.35 15.82 12.67
C PRO A 443 13.89 16.27 12.87
N LEU A 444 13.66 17.56 13.18
CA LEU A 444 12.33 18.14 13.32
C LEU A 444 11.84 18.92 12.09
N TYR A 445 12.56 18.85 10.97
CA TYR A 445 12.21 19.61 9.76
C TYR A 445 10.85 19.19 9.17
N PHE A 446 10.42 17.94 9.35
CA PHE A 446 9.10 17.47 8.96
C PHE A 446 7.98 18.34 9.55
N ILE A 447 8.15 18.92 10.75
CA ILE A 447 7.19 19.84 11.37
C ILE A 447 7.10 21.14 10.57
N ASP A 448 8.21 21.65 10.04
CA ASP A 448 8.21 22.85 9.20
C ASP A 448 7.51 22.60 7.88
N ARG A 449 7.70 21.39 7.30
CA ARG A 449 7.00 20.94 6.10
C ARG A 449 5.50 20.81 6.33
N TYR A 450 5.09 20.17 7.41
CA TYR A 450 3.68 20.08 7.81
C TYR A 450 3.07 21.47 7.99
N ASN A 451 3.73 22.37 8.74
CA ASN A 451 3.24 23.72 8.95
C ASN A 451 3.16 24.54 7.66
N SER A 452 4.07 24.35 6.72
CA SER A 452 4.00 24.96 5.39
C SER A 452 2.78 24.48 4.62
N LEU A 453 2.54 23.16 4.61
CA LEU A 453 1.39 22.56 3.97
C LEU A 453 0.07 23.10 4.56
N MET A 454 -0.03 23.19 5.88
CA MET A 454 -1.21 23.78 6.56
C MET A 454 -1.43 25.26 6.25
N ARG A 455 -0.42 25.99 5.77
CA ARG A 455 -0.56 27.38 5.31
C ARG A 455 -0.91 27.51 3.83
N LEU A 456 -0.91 26.41 3.05
CA LEU A 456 -1.18 26.43 1.62
C LEU A 456 -2.42 27.27 1.25
N PRO A 457 -3.57 27.18 1.93
CA PRO A 457 -4.76 27.98 1.58
C PRO A 457 -4.53 29.50 1.61
N LYS A 458 -3.44 29.96 2.26
CA LYS A 458 -3.09 31.38 2.39
C LYS A 458 -1.82 31.75 1.61
N SER A 459 -0.92 30.81 1.39
CA SER A 459 0.36 31.05 0.71
C SER A 459 0.26 30.85 -0.79
N SER A 460 -0.54 29.88 -1.27
CA SER A 460 -0.75 29.66 -2.69
C SER A 460 -1.86 30.57 -3.22
N THR A 461 -1.53 31.29 -4.26
CA THR A 461 -2.44 32.20 -4.98
C THR A 461 -2.27 31.99 -6.49
N PRO A 462 -3.24 32.42 -7.34
CA PRO A 462 -3.04 32.35 -8.79
C PRO A 462 -1.74 33.02 -9.26
N GLU A 463 -1.33 34.11 -8.58
CA GLU A 463 -0.08 34.82 -8.86
C GLU A 463 1.17 34.05 -8.44
N SER A 464 1.18 33.41 -7.25
CA SER A 464 2.32 32.61 -6.79
C SER A 464 2.50 31.37 -7.65
N ILE A 465 1.41 30.70 -8.02
CA ILE A 465 1.44 29.52 -8.91
C ILE A 465 1.99 29.90 -10.28
N LEU A 466 1.52 31.00 -10.87
CA LEU A 466 2.05 31.51 -12.13
C LEU A 466 3.55 31.84 -12.05
N ALA A 467 3.99 32.42 -10.92
CA ALA A 467 5.40 32.76 -10.69
C ALA A 467 6.25 31.48 -10.54
N THR A 468 5.76 30.49 -9.81
CA THR A 468 6.40 29.18 -9.64
C THR A 468 6.52 28.46 -10.99
N ALA A 469 5.45 28.38 -11.77
CA ALA A 469 5.45 27.80 -13.10
C ALA A 469 6.50 28.47 -14.01
N ARG A 470 6.50 29.80 -14.07
CA ARG A 470 7.49 30.58 -14.86
C ARG A 470 8.94 30.32 -14.42
N LYS A 471 9.16 30.22 -13.12
CA LYS A 471 10.51 30.03 -12.56
C LYS A 471 11.10 28.67 -12.92
N PHE A 472 10.30 27.61 -12.87
CA PHE A 472 10.82 26.25 -12.93
C PHE A 472 10.43 25.47 -14.19
N LEU A 473 9.27 25.77 -14.84
CA LEU A 473 8.79 24.98 -15.96
C LEU A 473 9.20 25.56 -17.32
N LEU A 474 9.38 26.89 -17.42
CA LEU A 474 9.56 27.54 -18.72
C LEU A 474 10.93 27.23 -19.38
N SER A 475 11.99 27.18 -18.58
CA SER A 475 13.35 26.96 -19.09
C SER A 475 14.21 26.32 -17.99
N PRO A 476 13.99 25.04 -17.65
CA PRO A 476 14.83 24.37 -16.68
C PRO A 476 16.26 24.24 -17.18
N ALA A 477 17.24 24.46 -16.29
CA ALA A 477 18.66 24.42 -16.64
C ALA A 477 19.11 23.00 -17.05
N GLN A 478 18.51 22.00 -16.47
CA GLN A 478 18.79 20.59 -16.74
C GLN A 478 17.46 19.87 -16.96
N SER A 479 17.24 19.30 -18.15
CA SER A 479 16.01 18.59 -18.49
C SER A 479 16.25 17.54 -19.56
N GLY A 480 15.35 16.58 -19.68
CA GLY A 480 15.43 15.60 -20.75
C GLY A 480 14.25 14.64 -20.79
N VAL A 481 14.23 13.85 -21.87
CA VAL A 481 13.25 12.77 -22.05
C VAL A 481 13.93 11.42 -21.87
N PHE A 482 13.36 10.63 -21.00
CA PHE A 482 13.76 9.24 -20.80
C PHE A 482 12.62 8.33 -21.25
N ILE A 483 12.93 7.34 -22.09
CA ILE A 483 11.94 6.40 -22.64
C ILE A 483 12.29 5.00 -22.20
N THR A 484 11.33 4.29 -21.60
CA THR A 484 11.41 2.86 -21.35
C THR A 484 10.57 2.13 -22.39
N LYS A 485 11.26 1.47 -23.33
CA LYS A 485 10.67 0.80 -24.49
C LYS A 485 10.69 -0.70 -24.35
N PRO A 486 9.56 -1.41 -24.28
CA PRO A 486 9.52 -2.86 -24.33
C PRO A 486 10.00 -3.38 -25.69
N VAL A 487 10.89 -4.38 -25.68
CA VAL A 487 11.44 -5.00 -26.89
C VAL A 487 11.18 -6.49 -26.89
N ALA A 488 10.32 -6.94 -27.81
CA ALA A 488 9.95 -8.35 -27.95
C ALA A 488 11.15 -9.23 -28.32
N GLY A 489 11.30 -10.37 -27.67
CA GLY A 489 12.41 -11.31 -27.86
C GLY A 489 13.70 -10.94 -27.11
N LEU A 490 13.74 -9.78 -26.45
CA LEU A 490 14.93 -9.38 -25.68
C LEU A 490 15.03 -10.18 -24.36
N ALA A 491 13.90 -10.65 -23.82
CA ALA A 491 13.90 -11.47 -22.61
C ALA A 491 14.61 -12.81 -22.82
N GLU A 492 14.33 -13.50 -23.93
CA GLU A 492 14.98 -14.75 -24.30
C GLU A 492 16.48 -14.55 -24.55
N LYS A 493 16.84 -13.46 -25.27
CA LYS A 493 18.25 -13.11 -25.50
C LYS A 493 19.00 -12.89 -24.18
N LYS A 494 18.41 -12.16 -23.23
CA LYS A 494 19.02 -11.94 -21.90
C LYS A 494 19.11 -13.24 -21.10
N ALA A 495 18.11 -14.11 -21.18
CA ALA A 495 18.17 -15.43 -20.55
C ALA A 495 19.30 -16.32 -21.13
N GLU A 496 19.53 -16.25 -22.44
CA GLU A 496 20.66 -16.93 -23.08
C GLU A 496 22.01 -16.34 -22.66
N GLU A 497 22.12 -15.01 -22.57
CA GLU A 497 23.30 -14.30 -22.07
C GLU A 497 23.62 -14.72 -20.62
N GLU A 498 22.58 -14.79 -19.78
CA GLU A 498 22.70 -15.25 -18.40
C GLU A 498 23.15 -16.72 -18.30
N LYS A 499 22.52 -17.58 -19.07
CA LYS A 499 22.92 -19.00 -19.15
C LYS A 499 24.38 -19.16 -19.61
N LYS A 500 24.77 -18.35 -20.61
CA LYS A 500 26.15 -18.33 -21.07
C LYS A 500 27.12 -17.84 -19.98
N TYR A 501 26.78 -16.80 -19.23
CA TYR A 501 27.58 -16.31 -18.12
C TYR A 501 27.88 -17.44 -17.10
N PHE A 502 26.86 -18.21 -16.70
CA PHE A 502 27.06 -19.31 -15.76
C PHE A 502 27.84 -20.47 -16.36
N ALA A 503 27.64 -20.76 -17.65
CA ALA A 503 28.42 -21.81 -18.37
C ALA A 503 29.90 -21.42 -18.46
N ASP A 504 30.19 -20.16 -18.83
CA ASP A 504 31.57 -19.64 -18.94
C ASP A 504 32.23 -19.60 -17.56
N LYS A 505 31.51 -19.22 -16.51
CA LYS A 505 31.98 -19.26 -15.13
C LYS A 505 32.38 -20.69 -14.71
N LYS A 506 31.50 -21.65 -14.98
CA LYS A 506 31.80 -23.07 -14.69
C LYS A 506 32.99 -23.58 -15.50
N ALA A 507 33.08 -23.25 -16.78
CA ALA A 507 34.16 -23.65 -17.65
C ALA A 507 35.53 -23.08 -17.25
N SER A 508 35.54 -21.93 -16.56
CA SER A 508 36.76 -21.30 -16.03
C SER A 508 37.25 -21.93 -14.73
N MET A 509 36.43 -22.80 -14.08
CA MET A 509 36.79 -23.43 -12.80
C MET A 509 37.57 -24.74 -13.02
N SER A 510 38.58 -24.96 -12.20
CA SER A 510 39.24 -26.25 -12.08
C SER A 510 38.31 -27.29 -11.46
N LYS A 511 38.65 -28.59 -11.62
CA LYS A 511 37.91 -29.67 -10.98
C LYS A 511 37.91 -29.54 -9.45
N GLU A 512 39.00 -29.07 -8.87
CA GLU A 512 39.15 -28.82 -7.45
C GLU A 512 38.20 -27.72 -6.99
N GLU A 513 38.06 -26.64 -7.74
CA GLU A 513 37.14 -25.54 -7.45
C GLU A 513 35.67 -25.96 -7.57
N ILE A 514 35.32 -26.76 -8.58
CA ILE A 514 33.98 -27.36 -8.73
C ILE A 514 33.65 -28.23 -7.51
N ASN A 515 34.56 -29.13 -7.13
CA ASN A 515 34.32 -30.00 -5.97
C ASN A 515 34.23 -29.18 -4.66
N ARG A 516 35.04 -28.17 -4.53
CA ARG A 516 35.00 -27.28 -3.37
C ARG A 516 33.64 -26.56 -3.28
N LEU A 517 33.13 -26.00 -4.39
CA LEU A 517 31.84 -25.36 -4.43
C LEU A 517 30.69 -26.31 -4.04
N ILE A 518 30.74 -27.57 -4.50
CA ILE A 518 29.73 -28.57 -4.14
C ILE A 518 29.78 -28.87 -2.63
N GLU A 519 30.97 -29.01 -2.05
CA GLU A 519 31.11 -29.26 -0.61
C GLU A 519 30.71 -28.03 0.23
N GLU A 520 31.02 -26.83 -0.25
CA GLU A 520 30.55 -25.56 0.37
C GLU A 520 29.02 -25.46 0.37
N ASN A 521 28.36 -25.86 -0.72
CA ASN A 521 26.89 -25.88 -0.78
C ASN A 521 26.29 -26.91 0.17
N LYS A 522 26.83 -28.10 0.24
CA LYS A 522 26.39 -29.12 1.21
C LYS A 522 26.56 -28.63 2.66
N ALA A 523 27.71 -28.01 2.96
CA ALA A 523 27.96 -27.44 4.29
C ALA A 523 27.00 -26.30 4.62
N PHE A 524 26.68 -25.45 3.64
CA PHE A 524 25.70 -24.38 3.79
C PHE A 524 24.30 -24.94 4.04
N ASP A 525 23.84 -25.93 3.29
CA ASP A 525 22.53 -26.56 3.46
C ASP A 525 22.38 -27.20 4.84
N LYS A 526 23.47 -27.84 5.33
CA LYS A 526 23.50 -28.34 6.69
C LYS A 526 23.42 -27.23 7.73
N TRP A 527 24.23 -26.17 7.56
CA TRP A 527 24.20 -24.99 8.44
C TRP A 527 22.79 -24.36 8.47
N LEU A 528 22.14 -24.20 7.32
CA LEU A 528 20.80 -23.66 7.21
C LEU A 528 19.79 -24.52 7.99
N SER A 529 19.81 -25.84 7.76
CA SER A 529 18.93 -26.78 8.46
C SER A 529 19.17 -26.83 9.97
N ASP A 530 20.39 -26.63 10.43
CA ASP A 530 20.71 -26.60 11.87
C ASP A 530 20.30 -25.26 12.48
N ASN A 531 20.46 -24.15 11.76
CA ASN A 531 20.09 -22.81 12.20
C ASN A 531 18.55 -22.63 12.30
N GLU A 532 17.80 -23.22 11.36
CA GLU A 532 16.33 -23.23 11.38
C GLU A 532 15.72 -23.88 12.61
N LYS A 533 16.46 -24.75 13.28
CA LYS A 533 16.02 -25.43 14.52
C LYS A 533 16.19 -24.54 15.77
N ILE A 534 16.95 -23.45 15.66
CA ILE A 534 17.20 -22.55 16.78
C ILE A 534 15.94 -21.73 17.04
N ASN A 535 15.26 -22.01 18.15
CA ASN A 535 14.13 -21.22 18.63
C ASN A 535 14.58 -20.38 19.83
N LEU A 536 14.51 -19.06 19.71
CA LEU A 536 14.79 -18.10 20.78
C LEU A 536 13.57 -17.25 21.12
N LEU A 537 12.39 -17.61 20.61
CA LEU A 537 11.17 -16.81 20.76
C LEU A 537 10.81 -16.59 22.23
N ASP A 538 11.03 -17.59 23.09
CA ASP A 538 10.77 -17.49 24.54
C ASP A 538 11.56 -16.40 25.26
N LYS A 539 12.72 -16.03 24.71
CA LYS A 539 13.54 -14.96 25.29
C LYS A 539 13.01 -13.56 24.98
N VAL A 540 12.11 -13.44 24.00
CA VAL A 540 11.64 -12.14 23.45
C VAL A 540 10.13 -11.99 23.45
N LYS A 541 9.39 -13.07 23.62
CA LYS A 541 7.94 -13.02 23.77
C LYS A 541 7.60 -12.67 25.23
N VAL A 542 6.98 -11.53 25.42
CA VAL A 542 6.67 -11.02 26.79
C VAL A 542 5.18 -11.01 27.09
N ILE A 543 4.30 -11.12 26.07
CA ILE A 543 2.85 -11.18 26.23
C ILE A 543 2.37 -12.61 26.03
N GLY A 544 1.90 -13.24 27.10
CA GLY A 544 1.26 -14.53 27.07
C GLY A 544 -0.26 -14.44 26.86
N LYS A 545 -0.87 -15.57 26.49
CA LYS A 545 -2.30 -15.75 26.20
C LYS A 545 -3.21 -15.12 27.26
N ASP A 546 -2.87 -15.30 28.55
CA ASP A 546 -3.70 -14.82 29.67
C ASP A 546 -3.64 -13.29 29.85
N ASN A 547 -2.62 -12.63 29.30
CA ASN A 547 -2.41 -11.19 29.38
C ASN A 547 -2.93 -10.43 28.16
N LEU A 548 -3.49 -11.12 27.16
CA LEU A 548 -4.14 -10.48 26.04
C LEU A 548 -5.45 -9.81 26.49
N PRO A 549 -5.71 -8.54 26.12
CA PRO A 549 -6.92 -7.82 26.54
C PRO A 549 -8.18 -8.52 26.03
N GLU A 550 -9.27 -8.47 26.80
CA GLU A 550 -10.59 -8.98 26.39
C GLU A 550 -11.61 -7.84 26.23
N GLU A 551 -11.17 -6.71 25.76
CA GLU A 551 -12.02 -5.55 25.48
C GLU A 551 -12.26 -5.48 23.97
N ALA A 552 -13.53 -5.52 23.58
CA ALA A 552 -13.95 -5.19 22.23
C ALA A 552 -14.87 -3.96 22.30
N SER A 553 -14.70 -3.02 21.41
CA SER A 553 -15.64 -1.92 21.32
C SER A 553 -16.86 -2.37 20.51
N ASP A 554 -18.03 -2.33 21.14
CA ASP A 554 -19.30 -2.65 20.47
C ASP A 554 -20.03 -1.33 20.14
N VAL A 555 -19.92 -0.92 18.89
CA VAL A 555 -20.67 0.24 18.39
C VAL A 555 -22.06 -0.20 17.93
N THR A 556 -23.03 0.64 18.17
CA THR A 556 -24.40 0.40 17.73
C THR A 556 -24.83 1.39 16.68
N ILE A 557 -25.65 0.93 15.74
CA ILE A 557 -26.32 1.77 14.75
C ILE A 557 -27.84 1.71 14.94
N THR A 558 -28.55 2.69 14.40
CA THR A 558 -30.01 2.62 14.28
C THR A 558 -30.36 1.97 12.95
N ASP A 559 -31.00 0.80 12.97
CA ASP A 559 -31.62 0.17 11.81
C ASP A 559 -33.13 0.26 11.95
N LYS A 560 -33.76 1.00 11.07
CA LYS A 560 -35.22 1.20 11.08
C LYS A 560 -35.82 1.32 9.69
N THR A 561 -37.09 0.95 9.56
CA THR A 561 -37.88 1.21 8.36
C THR A 561 -38.92 2.27 8.66
N GLU A 562 -39.01 3.31 7.85
CA GLU A 562 -39.97 4.42 7.94
C GLU A 562 -40.43 4.80 6.53
N ASP A 563 -41.72 4.88 6.28
CA ASP A 563 -42.30 5.20 4.97
C ASP A 563 -41.75 4.32 3.81
N SER A 564 -41.60 3.01 4.05
CA SER A 564 -41.08 1.99 3.13
C SER A 564 -39.58 2.13 2.83
N LYS A 565 -38.86 3.07 3.45
CA LYS A 565 -37.42 3.26 3.33
C LYS A 565 -36.69 2.68 4.53
N ARG A 566 -35.54 2.02 4.30
CA ARG A 566 -34.67 1.53 5.37
C ARG A 566 -33.62 2.59 5.69
N TYR A 567 -33.33 2.78 6.97
CA TYR A 567 -32.33 3.73 7.47
C TYR A 567 -31.31 2.99 8.33
N LEU A 568 -30.03 3.08 7.95
CA LEU A 568 -28.89 2.59 8.72
C LEU A 568 -28.07 3.80 9.18
N LEU A 569 -28.12 4.12 10.47
CA LEU A 569 -27.59 5.38 10.99
C LEU A 569 -26.56 5.14 12.09
N GLY A 570 -25.32 5.56 11.86
CA GLY A 570 -24.20 5.52 12.81
C GLY A 570 -23.94 6.90 13.42
N GLU A 571 -24.04 7.05 14.76
CA GLU A 571 -23.69 8.30 15.44
C GLU A 571 -22.19 8.35 15.75
N ASN A 572 -21.42 9.20 15.03
CA ASN A 572 -20.03 9.50 15.33
C ASN A 572 -19.95 10.85 16.08
N ARG A 573 -19.81 10.77 17.41
CA ARG A 573 -19.83 11.96 18.27
C ARG A 573 -18.60 12.85 18.07
N GLY A 574 -18.86 14.11 17.72
CA GLY A 574 -17.81 15.09 17.52
C GLY A 574 -17.15 15.03 16.15
N ALA A 575 -17.58 14.12 15.24
CA ALA A 575 -17.06 14.06 13.90
C ALA A 575 -17.20 15.41 13.16
N GLN A 576 -16.15 15.79 12.47
CA GLN A 576 -16.09 17.02 11.68
C GLN A 576 -16.55 16.82 10.24
N TYR A 577 -16.99 15.63 9.89
CA TYR A 577 -17.45 15.23 8.55
C TYR A 577 -18.67 14.31 8.61
N VAL A 578 -19.26 14.10 7.46
CA VAL A 578 -20.42 13.22 7.23
C VAL A 578 -20.12 12.28 6.09
N SER A 579 -20.50 11.01 6.23
CA SER A 579 -20.64 10.05 5.14
C SER A 579 -22.11 9.70 4.96
N ALA A 580 -22.61 9.78 3.72
CA ALA A 580 -24.01 9.49 3.41
C ALA A 580 -24.16 8.77 2.06
N GLU A 581 -25.01 7.73 2.02
CA GLU A 581 -25.26 6.91 0.83
C GLU A 581 -26.75 6.67 0.63
N PHE A 582 -27.20 6.82 -0.61
CA PHE A 582 -28.47 6.33 -1.15
C PHE A 582 -28.20 5.02 -1.88
N ARG A 583 -28.78 3.93 -1.42
CA ARG A 583 -28.60 2.60 -1.95
C ARG A 583 -29.90 2.10 -2.54
N PHE A 584 -29.88 1.64 -3.78
CA PHE A 584 -31.04 1.16 -4.51
C PHE A 584 -30.81 -0.29 -4.92
N ASP A 585 -31.66 -1.21 -4.46
CA ASP A 585 -31.53 -2.63 -4.73
C ASP A 585 -31.80 -2.95 -6.21
N LEU A 586 -30.77 -3.44 -6.90
CA LEU A 586 -30.81 -3.80 -8.32
C LEU A 586 -31.71 -5.01 -8.63
N HIS A 587 -32.09 -5.81 -7.63
CA HIS A 587 -33.09 -6.85 -7.80
C HIS A 587 -34.49 -6.28 -8.10
N SER A 588 -34.68 -4.98 -8.04
CA SER A 588 -35.88 -4.29 -8.52
C SER A 588 -35.99 -4.28 -10.06
N LEU A 589 -34.93 -4.61 -10.78
CA LEU A 589 -34.84 -4.53 -12.23
C LEU A 589 -34.97 -5.91 -12.88
N PRO A 590 -35.66 -6.04 -14.03
CA PRO A 590 -35.46 -7.16 -14.92
C PRO A 590 -33.99 -7.32 -15.34
N SER A 591 -33.54 -8.56 -15.56
CA SER A 591 -32.12 -8.87 -15.84
C SER A 591 -31.55 -8.15 -17.07
N GLU A 592 -32.40 -7.90 -18.10
CA GLU A 592 -32.02 -7.18 -19.32
C GLU A 592 -31.69 -5.69 -19.10
N LEU A 593 -32.08 -5.10 -17.98
CA LEU A 593 -31.79 -3.72 -17.61
C LEU A 593 -30.57 -3.59 -16.71
N LEU A 594 -29.98 -4.68 -16.27
CA LEU A 594 -28.85 -4.68 -15.35
C LEU A 594 -27.63 -3.97 -15.95
N HIS A 595 -27.14 -4.42 -17.11
CA HIS A 595 -25.95 -3.83 -17.74
C HIS A 595 -26.15 -2.35 -18.17
N PRO A 596 -27.28 -1.95 -18.73
CA PRO A 596 -27.61 -0.55 -18.96
C PRO A 596 -27.49 0.32 -17.71
N VAL A 597 -27.98 -0.14 -16.57
CA VAL A 597 -27.90 0.59 -15.29
C VAL A 597 -26.49 0.61 -14.72
N MET A 598 -25.76 -0.49 -14.82
CA MET A 598 -24.35 -0.54 -14.41
C MET A 598 -23.52 0.48 -15.21
N LEU A 599 -23.77 0.60 -16.51
CA LEU A 599 -23.15 1.63 -17.34
C LEU A 599 -23.59 3.03 -16.90
N TYR A 600 -24.87 3.27 -16.68
CA TYR A 600 -25.39 4.56 -16.23
C TYR A 600 -24.68 5.04 -14.95
N PHE A 601 -24.59 4.22 -13.92
CA PHE A 601 -23.88 4.58 -12.67
C PHE A 601 -22.37 4.82 -12.88
N SER A 602 -21.77 4.21 -13.89
CA SER A 602 -20.37 4.47 -14.27
C SER A 602 -20.22 5.76 -15.08
N LEU A 603 -21.28 6.23 -15.75
CA LEU A 603 -21.29 7.49 -16.53
C LEU A 603 -21.57 8.72 -15.66
N LEU A 604 -22.23 8.55 -14.50
CA LEU A 604 -22.45 9.64 -13.56
C LEU A 604 -21.12 10.32 -13.20
N GLU A 605 -21.15 11.65 -13.03
CA GLU A 605 -19.98 12.52 -12.84
C GLU A 605 -19.08 12.72 -14.07
N ASN A 606 -19.27 11.96 -15.15
CA ASN A 606 -18.44 12.01 -16.36
C ASN A 606 -19.21 12.57 -17.58
N LEU A 607 -20.43 12.97 -17.38
CA LEU A 607 -21.29 13.62 -18.38
C LEU A 607 -21.86 14.90 -17.81
N GLU A 608 -22.22 15.83 -18.70
CA GLU A 608 -22.92 17.07 -18.33
C GLU A 608 -24.29 16.78 -17.72
N THR A 609 -24.76 17.70 -16.91
CA THR A 609 -26.13 17.69 -16.42
C THR A 609 -26.98 18.71 -17.19
N SER A 610 -28.29 18.69 -16.98
CA SER A 610 -29.18 19.70 -17.58
C SER A 610 -28.87 21.14 -17.13
N ASN A 611 -28.12 21.30 -16.04
CA ASN A 611 -27.88 22.61 -15.42
C ASN A 611 -26.39 23.01 -15.46
N LEU A 612 -25.46 22.06 -15.57
CA LEU A 612 -24.02 22.30 -15.43
C LEU A 612 -23.23 21.60 -16.58
N SER A 613 -22.28 22.32 -17.15
CA SER A 613 -21.25 21.75 -17.99
C SER A 613 -20.34 20.82 -17.18
N LEU A 614 -19.56 19.96 -17.86
CA LEU A 614 -18.64 19.03 -17.18
C LEU A 614 -17.63 19.77 -16.30
N GLU A 615 -17.08 20.91 -16.74
CA GLU A 615 -16.18 21.73 -15.94
C GLU A 615 -16.86 22.29 -14.69
N GLU A 616 -18.07 22.81 -14.83
CA GLU A 616 -18.83 23.32 -13.67
C GLU A 616 -19.21 22.21 -12.69
N LEU A 617 -19.58 21.02 -13.22
CA LEU A 617 -19.91 19.85 -12.40
C LEU A 617 -18.68 19.36 -11.62
N GLU A 618 -17.52 19.27 -12.26
CA GLU A 618 -16.25 18.87 -11.63
C GLU A 618 -15.83 19.85 -10.52
N LEU A 619 -15.97 21.16 -10.77
CA LEU A 619 -15.73 22.18 -9.75
C LEU A 619 -16.76 22.12 -8.61
N PHE A 620 -18.01 21.79 -8.92
CA PHE A 620 -19.05 21.61 -7.89
C PHE A 620 -18.75 20.38 -7.04
N GLN A 621 -18.38 19.25 -7.65
CA GLN A 621 -17.93 18.04 -6.96
C GLN A 621 -16.82 18.37 -5.98
N THR A 622 -15.69 18.83 -6.49
CA THR A 622 -14.47 19.01 -5.73
C THR A 622 -14.57 20.09 -4.64
N SER A 623 -15.46 21.09 -4.82
CA SER A 623 -15.74 22.11 -3.80
C SER A 623 -16.72 21.64 -2.72
N SER A 624 -17.54 20.64 -2.99
CA SER A 624 -18.64 20.21 -2.13
C SER A 624 -18.32 18.93 -1.36
N VAL A 625 -17.64 17.96 -1.98
CA VAL A 625 -17.37 16.66 -1.38
C VAL A 625 -15.86 16.39 -1.31
N TYR A 626 -15.45 15.58 -0.34
CA TYR A 626 -14.11 14.99 -0.29
C TYR A 626 -14.01 13.79 -1.21
N SER A 627 -15.04 12.95 -1.18
CA SER A 627 -15.20 11.84 -2.10
C SER A 627 -16.66 11.63 -2.42
N SER A 628 -16.92 11.15 -3.60
CA SER A 628 -18.23 10.70 -4.07
C SER A 628 -18.16 9.27 -4.56
N SER A 629 -19.29 8.58 -4.57
CA SER A 629 -19.42 7.22 -5.07
C SER A 629 -20.72 7.07 -5.84
N PHE A 630 -20.58 6.88 -7.15
CA PHE A 630 -21.67 6.47 -8.01
C PHE A 630 -21.27 5.14 -8.66
N SER A 631 -21.75 4.04 -8.09
CA SER A 631 -21.28 2.71 -8.45
C SER A 631 -22.33 1.64 -8.24
N THR A 632 -22.06 0.44 -8.71
CA THR A 632 -22.83 -0.74 -8.34
C THR A 632 -22.00 -1.63 -7.42
N GLN A 633 -22.54 -1.94 -6.23
CA GLN A 633 -21.85 -2.71 -5.20
C GLN A 633 -22.55 -4.05 -4.97
N PHE A 634 -21.74 -5.08 -5.01
CA PHE A 634 -22.17 -6.44 -4.78
C PHE A 634 -21.63 -6.95 -3.44
N MET A 635 -22.51 -7.57 -2.64
CA MET A 635 -22.18 -8.21 -1.37
C MET A 635 -22.89 -9.57 -1.28
N SER A 636 -22.22 -10.56 -0.70
CA SER A 636 -22.81 -11.87 -0.45
C SER A 636 -23.45 -11.89 0.93
N ILE A 637 -24.57 -12.59 1.07
CA ILE A 637 -25.21 -12.82 2.36
C ILE A 637 -24.66 -14.13 2.95
N PRO A 638 -23.89 -14.10 4.04
CA PRO A 638 -23.21 -15.28 4.57
C PRO A 638 -24.15 -16.44 4.93
N SER A 639 -25.33 -16.12 5.45
CA SER A 639 -26.35 -17.12 5.79
C SER A 639 -27.03 -17.78 4.60
N GLN A 640 -26.77 -17.29 3.37
CA GLN A 640 -27.45 -17.69 2.14
C GLN A 640 -26.45 -18.04 1.01
N TYR A 641 -25.22 -18.38 1.31
CA TYR A 641 -24.20 -18.68 0.29
C TYR A 641 -24.62 -19.78 -0.67
N GLU A 642 -25.22 -20.88 -0.20
CA GLU A 642 -25.68 -21.96 -1.07
C GLU A 642 -26.86 -21.57 -1.93
N SER A 643 -27.79 -20.79 -1.38
CA SER A 643 -28.96 -20.30 -2.15
C SER A 643 -28.62 -19.15 -3.11
N GLY A 644 -27.40 -18.63 -3.06
CA GLY A 644 -26.98 -17.51 -3.88
C GLY A 644 -27.53 -16.16 -3.42
N GLY A 645 -27.91 -16.05 -2.13
CA GLY A 645 -28.43 -14.81 -1.56
C GLY A 645 -27.41 -13.68 -1.63
N THR A 646 -27.82 -12.53 -2.17
CA THR A 646 -26.94 -11.40 -2.45
C THR A 646 -27.63 -10.08 -2.15
N VAL A 647 -26.83 -9.10 -1.77
CA VAL A 647 -27.17 -7.69 -1.84
C VAL A 647 -26.44 -7.14 -3.06
N PHE A 648 -27.18 -6.54 -3.97
CA PHE A 648 -26.60 -5.88 -5.13
C PHE A 648 -27.27 -4.53 -5.34
N ASP A 649 -26.54 -3.47 -4.96
CA ASP A 649 -27.07 -2.12 -4.91
C ASP A 649 -26.40 -1.22 -5.93
N ALA A 650 -27.19 -0.31 -6.51
CA ALA A 650 -26.67 0.92 -7.08
C ALA A 650 -26.53 1.96 -5.95
N VAL A 651 -25.35 2.52 -5.79
CA VAL A 651 -25.00 3.42 -4.70
C VAL A 651 -24.70 4.81 -5.24
N ALA A 652 -25.31 5.81 -4.62
CA ALA A 652 -25.01 7.21 -4.81
C ALA A 652 -24.67 7.82 -3.43
N GLY A 653 -23.42 8.19 -3.21
CA GLY A 653 -22.98 8.62 -1.90
C GLY A 653 -21.85 9.64 -1.93
N PHE A 654 -21.55 10.19 -0.76
CA PHE A 654 -20.45 11.13 -0.58
C PHE A 654 -19.93 11.13 0.85
N THR A 655 -18.68 11.61 1.00
CA THR A 655 -18.09 12.04 2.28
C THR A 655 -17.72 13.50 2.18
N CYS A 656 -18.08 14.31 3.18
CA CYS A 656 -17.83 15.74 3.16
C CYS A 656 -17.59 16.35 4.55
N LEU A 657 -16.95 17.51 4.60
CA LEU A 657 -16.88 18.32 5.81
C LEU A 657 -18.27 18.80 6.26
N ASN A 658 -18.48 18.95 7.57
CA ASN A 658 -19.75 19.38 8.16
C ASN A 658 -20.29 20.70 7.58
N GLU A 659 -19.42 21.66 7.24
CA GLU A 659 -19.77 22.93 6.63
C GLU A 659 -20.19 22.81 5.16
N LYS A 660 -19.85 21.72 4.48
CA LYS A 660 -20.17 21.46 3.07
C LYS A 660 -21.44 20.62 2.88
N LEU A 661 -22.06 20.16 3.95
CA LEU A 661 -23.18 19.21 3.90
C LEU A 661 -24.31 19.60 2.95
N SER A 662 -24.69 20.88 2.94
CA SER A 662 -25.76 21.36 2.05
C SER A 662 -25.39 21.27 0.57
N ASP A 663 -24.15 21.66 0.26
CA ASP A 663 -23.63 21.66 -1.10
C ASP A 663 -23.44 20.21 -1.60
N SER A 664 -23.03 19.30 -0.69
CA SER A 664 -22.85 17.88 -1.01
C SER A 664 -24.16 17.18 -1.38
N PHE A 665 -25.24 17.46 -0.65
CA PHE A 665 -26.55 16.93 -1.02
C PHE A 665 -27.10 17.55 -2.31
N ALA A 666 -26.84 18.84 -2.54
CA ALA A 666 -27.22 19.48 -3.81
C ALA A 666 -26.43 18.90 -4.99
N TYR A 667 -25.13 18.62 -4.78
CA TYR A 667 -24.29 17.95 -5.77
C TYR A 667 -24.78 16.52 -6.07
N LEU A 668 -25.07 15.70 -5.04
CA LEU A 668 -25.58 14.34 -5.23
C LEU A 668 -26.91 14.36 -5.98
N GLU A 669 -27.81 15.29 -5.63
CA GLU A 669 -29.10 15.46 -6.33
C GLU A 669 -28.88 15.82 -7.80
N GLU A 670 -27.99 16.76 -8.10
CA GLU A 670 -27.68 17.21 -9.46
C GLU A 670 -27.19 16.04 -10.31
N VAL A 671 -26.19 15.29 -9.81
CA VAL A 671 -25.63 14.14 -10.54
C VAL A 671 -26.68 13.04 -10.74
N LEU A 672 -27.40 12.66 -9.67
CA LEU A 672 -28.29 11.50 -9.71
C LEU A 672 -29.52 11.75 -10.58
N LEU A 673 -30.07 12.97 -10.58
CA LEU A 673 -31.35 13.27 -11.24
C LEU A 673 -31.23 14.01 -12.57
N ASN A 674 -30.17 14.80 -12.76
CA ASN A 674 -30.06 15.74 -13.86
C ASN A 674 -28.99 15.39 -14.90
N THR A 675 -28.20 14.30 -14.71
CA THR A 675 -27.23 13.85 -15.73
C THR A 675 -27.94 13.53 -17.04
N GLU A 676 -27.45 14.10 -18.16
CA GLU A 676 -28.00 13.96 -19.49
C GLU A 676 -27.23 12.92 -20.33
N LEU A 677 -27.97 12.01 -20.98
CA LEU A 677 -27.42 10.97 -21.85
C LEU A 677 -27.57 11.37 -23.34
N LYS A 678 -27.18 12.61 -23.68
CA LYS A 678 -27.34 13.17 -25.04
C LYS A 678 -26.09 13.02 -25.89
N ASP A 679 -24.91 12.97 -25.27
CA ASP A 679 -23.62 12.84 -25.95
C ASP A 679 -23.30 11.35 -26.19
N PHE A 680 -23.71 10.86 -27.38
CA PHE A 680 -23.52 9.46 -27.74
C PHE A 680 -22.04 9.09 -27.94
N ASP A 681 -21.22 10.06 -28.41
CA ASP A 681 -19.79 9.83 -28.59
C ASP A 681 -19.06 9.71 -27.23
N ALA A 682 -19.45 10.53 -26.26
CA ALA A 682 -18.96 10.40 -24.88
C ALA A 682 -19.34 9.05 -24.28
N ILE A 683 -20.60 8.58 -24.48
CA ILE A 683 -21.05 7.28 -23.98
C ILE A 683 -20.22 6.14 -24.58
N ARG A 684 -19.99 6.12 -25.91
CA ARG A 684 -19.15 5.11 -26.59
C ARG A 684 -17.72 5.12 -26.06
N SER A 685 -17.12 6.31 -26.05
CA SER A 685 -15.75 6.50 -25.61
C SER A 685 -15.55 6.03 -24.17
N TYR A 686 -16.49 6.38 -23.29
CA TYR A 686 -16.43 6.00 -21.88
C TYR A 686 -16.60 4.50 -21.70
N ALA A 687 -17.57 3.87 -22.38
CA ALA A 687 -17.77 2.42 -22.33
C ALA A 687 -16.50 1.66 -22.78
N GLY A 688 -15.88 2.06 -23.89
CA GLY A 688 -14.64 1.47 -24.38
C GLY A 688 -13.47 1.64 -23.40
N ARG A 689 -13.33 2.82 -22.78
CA ARG A 689 -12.31 3.08 -21.75
C ARG A 689 -12.49 2.20 -20.51
N ILE A 690 -13.72 2.06 -20.00
CA ILE A 690 -14.02 1.21 -18.84
C ILE A 690 -13.65 -0.25 -19.15
N ALA A 691 -14.12 -0.79 -20.30
CA ALA A 691 -13.85 -2.15 -20.69
C ALA A 691 -12.34 -2.44 -20.72
N LYS A 692 -11.60 -1.57 -21.39
CA LYS A 692 -10.14 -1.69 -21.53
C LYS A 692 -9.42 -1.52 -20.19
N SER A 693 -9.75 -0.49 -19.41
CA SER A 693 -9.12 -0.22 -18.12
C SER A 693 -9.34 -1.38 -17.12
N ARG A 694 -10.53 -1.97 -17.08
CA ARG A 694 -10.82 -3.11 -16.21
C ARG A 694 -10.03 -4.35 -16.59
N ARG A 695 -9.91 -4.67 -17.88
CA ARG A 695 -9.07 -5.77 -18.36
C ARG A 695 -7.59 -5.54 -18.05
N GLN A 696 -7.07 -4.35 -18.34
CA GLN A 696 -5.67 -4.00 -18.02
C GLN A 696 -5.40 -4.02 -16.52
N GLY A 697 -6.33 -3.55 -15.70
CA GLY A 697 -6.21 -3.59 -14.24
C GLY A 697 -6.10 -5.01 -13.70
N LEU A 698 -6.82 -5.96 -14.29
CA LEU A 698 -6.71 -7.36 -13.93
C LEU A 698 -5.41 -7.99 -14.42
N SER A 699 -4.97 -7.68 -15.64
CA SER A 699 -3.67 -8.19 -16.15
C SER A 699 -2.49 -7.66 -15.36
N GLY A 700 -2.57 -6.41 -14.88
CA GLY A 700 -1.55 -5.80 -14.03
C GLY A 700 -1.52 -6.33 -12.60
N ASN A 701 -2.60 -7.00 -12.14
CA ASN A 701 -2.67 -7.59 -10.81
C ASN A 701 -3.40 -8.95 -10.82
N PRO A 702 -2.74 -10.03 -11.28
CA PRO A 702 -3.33 -11.36 -11.44
C PRO A 702 -3.90 -11.96 -10.14
N ILE A 703 -3.44 -11.50 -8.97
CA ILE A 703 -3.97 -11.97 -7.68
C ILE A 703 -5.45 -11.60 -7.50
N ASN A 704 -5.91 -10.49 -8.08
CA ASN A 704 -7.32 -10.10 -8.01
C ASN A 704 -8.20 -11.09 -8.78
N ILE A 705 -7.72 -11.62 -9.92
CA ILE A 705 -8.40 -12.69 -10.67
C ILE A 705 -8.46 -13.95 -9.82
N LEU A 706 -7.34 -14.31 -9.19
CA LEU A 706 -7.25 -15.51 -8.33
C LEU A 706 -8.26 -15.42 -7.18
N ILE A 707 -8.31 -14.30 -6.47
CA ILE A 707 -9.22 -14.06 -5.36
C ILE A 707 -10.67 -14.20 -5.83
N GLU A 708 -11.04 -13.55 -6.92
CA GLU A 708 -12.41 -13.57 -7.44
C GLU A 708 -12.85 -14.99 -7.87
N LEU A 709 -11.97 -15.71 -8.57
CA LEU A 709 -12.22 -17.10 -8.96
C LEU A 709 -12.20 -18.05 -7.76
N SER A 710 -11.48 -17.75 -6.69
CA SER A 710 -11.48 -18.56 -5.46
C SER A 710 -12.87 -18.58 -4.82
N PHE A 711 -13.60 -17.46 -4.82
CA PHE A 711 -15.00 -17.41 -4.38
C PHE A 711 -15.91 -18.23 -5.30
N VAL A 712 -15.77 -18.11 -6.63
CA VAL A 712 -16.51 -18.90 -7.59
C VAL A 712 -16.22 -20.40 -7.43
N GLY A 713 -14.95 -20.75 -7.17
CA GLY A 713 -14.53 -22.14 -6.93
C GLY A 713 -15.06 -22.70 -5.60
N ALA A 714 -15.13 -21.90 -4.56
CA ALA A 714 -15.71 -22.28 -3.28
C ALA A 714 -17.26 -22.39 -3.39
N HIS A 715 -17.90 -21.43 -4.08
CA HIS A 715 -19.36 -21.29 -4.18
C HIS A 715 -19.81 -21.24 -5.63
N PRO A 716 -20.05 -22.39 -6.28
CA PRO A 716 -20.43 -22.45 -7.71
C PRO A 716 -21.66 -21.63 -8.08
N SER A 717 -22.58 -21.36 -7.11
CA SER A 717 -23.71 -20.45 -7.30
C SER A 717 -23.30 -19.04 -7.71
N TYR A 718 -22.07 -18.60 -7.40
CA TYR A 718 -21.54 -17.31 -7.83
C TYR A 718 -21.12 -17.23 -9.29
N THR A 719 -21.10 -18.35 -10.01
CA THR A 719 -20.72 -18.35 -11.44
C THR A 719 -21.58 -17.39 -12.26
N SER A 720 -22.90 -17.43 -12.09
CA SER A 720 -23.82 -16.55 -12.84
C SER A 720 -23.56 -15.08 -12.57
N ARG A 721 -23.30 -14.72 -11.31
CA ARG A 721 -22.92 -13.37 -10.92
C ARG A 721 -21.58 -12.95 -11.53
N PHE A 722 -20.56 -13.81 -11.49
CA PHE A 722 -19.26 -13.52 -12.07
C PHE A 722 -19.39 -13.20 -13.56
N TYR A 723 -20.15 -14.00 -14.32
CA TYR A 723 -20.43 -13.67 -15.70
C TYR A 723 -21.13 -12.32 -15.84
N ALA A 724 -22.25 -12.13 -15.14
CA ALA A 724 -23.05 -10.92 -15.27
C ALA A 724 -22.31 -9.62 -14.90
N THR A 725 -21.44 -9.62 -13.88
CA THR A 725 -20.75 -8.42 -13.42
C THR A 725 -19.34 -8.25 -14.01
N ARG A 726 -18.84 -9.28 -14.74
CA ARG A 726 -17.51 -9.28 -15.36
C ARG A 726 -17.63 -9.56 -16.85
N LEU A 727 -17.62 -10.82 -17.26
CA LEU A 727 -17.43 -11.19 -18.65
C LEU A 727 -18.58 -10.68 -19.56
N ASP A 728 -19.84 -10.96 -19.21
CA ASP A 728 -20.99 -10.50 -19.99
C ASP A 728 -21.10 -8.95 -19.99
N TYR A 729 -20.70 -8.30 -18.87
CA TYR A 729 -20.69 -6.84 -18.77
C TYR A 729 -19.57 -6.21 -19.61
N TRP A 730 -18.39 -6.81 -19.66
CA TRP A 730 -17.31 -6.31 -20.52
C TRP A 730 -17.65 -6.47 -22.00
N ASP A 731 -18.25 -7.59 -22.39
CA ASP A 731 -18.74 -7.79 -23.75
C ASP A 731 -19.86 -6.80 -24.08
N PHE A 732 -20.69 -6.44 -23.13
CA PHE A 732 -21.69 -5.39 -23.29
C PHE A 732 -21.01 -4.02 -23.50
N LEU A 733 -20.01 -3.66 -22.71
CA LEU A 733 -19.28 -2.39 -22.85
C LEU A 733 -18.55 -2.30 -24.21
N ASP A 734 -17.92 -3.38 -24.66
CA ASP A 734 -17.28 -3.43 -25.97
C ASP A 734 -18.29 -3.19 -27.10
N ARG A 735 -19.47 -3.80 -27.02
CA ARG A 735 -20.56 -3.53 -27.99
C ARG A 735 -21.00 -2.07 -27.96
N VAL A 736 -21.20 -1.51 -26.76
CA VAL A 736 -21.60 -0.11 -26.62
C VAL A 736 -20.58 0.81 -27.25
N SER A 737 -19.27 0.52 -27.12
CA SER A 737 -18.21 1.36 -27.67
C SER A 737 -18.23 1.51 -29.19
N THR A 738 -18.96 0.62 -29.88
CA THR A 738 -19.05 0.59 -31.35
C THR A 738 -20.49 0.68 -31.88
N MET A 739 -21.49 0.88 -31.00
CA MET A 739 -22.91 0.96 -31.38
C MET A 739 -23.19 2.17 -32.27
N PRO A 740 -24.03 2.03 -33.32
CA PRO A 740 -24.53 3.18 -34.08
C PRO A 740 -25.50 4.03 -33.23
N ASP A 741 -25.72 5.27 -33.62
CA ASP A 741 -26.55 6.23 -32.87
C ASP A 741 -27.97 5.73 -32.55
N GLU A 742 -28.55 4.96 -33.45
CA GLU A 742 -29.88 4.42 -33.26
C GLU A 742 -29.95 3.39 -32.11
N GLU A 743 -28.94 2.51 -32.01
CA GLU A 743 -28.80 1.57 -30.91
C GLU A 743 -28.43 2.24 -29.57
N ILE A 744 -27.59 3.30 -29.59
CA ILE A 744 -27.32 4.12 -28.40
C ILE A 744 -28.61 4.80 -27.91
N ARG A 745 -29.45 5.29 -28.82
CA ARG A 745 -30.74 5.89 -28.46
C ARG A 745 -31.67 4.88 -27.76
N GLU A 746 -31.76 3.64 -28.28
CA GLU A 746 -32.53 2.57 -27.65
C GLU A 746 -31.92 2.20 -26.27
N LEU A 747 -30.60 2.21 -26.13
CA LEU A 747 -29.91 1.97 -24.86
C LEU A 747 -30.26 3.08 -23.85
N VAL A 748 -30.25 4.34 -24.27
CA VAL A 748 -30.63 5.48 -23.42
C VAL A 748 -32.12 5.37 -23.00
N GLU A 749 -33.03 4.98 -23.88
CA GLU A 749 -34.43 4.74 -23.52
C GLU A 749 -34.56 3.64 -22.46
N LYS A 750 -33.79 2.57 -22.57
CA LYS A 750 -33.74 1.50 -21.56
C LYS A 750 -33.22 2.00 -20.23
N ILE A 751 -32.16 2.81 -20.22
CA ILE A 751 -31.61 3.44 -19.01
C ILE A 751 -32.66 4.34 -18.36
N GLU A 752 -33.31 5.21 -19.13
CA GLU A 752 -34.34 6.13 -18.60
C GLU A 752 -35.59 5.37 -18.06
N SER A 753 -35.93 4.24 -18.65
CA SER A 753 -36.97 3.36 -18.11
C SER A 753 -36.54 2.70 -16.80
N ALA A 754 -35.29 2.20 -16.75
CA ALA A 754 -34.74 1.56 -15.57
C ALA A 754 -34.58 2.55 -14.40
N LYS A 755 -34.18 3.80 -14.66
CA LYS A 755 -34.08 4.86 -13.64
C LYS A 755 -35.39 5.05 -12.86
N LYS A 756 -36.55 5.01 -13.54
CA LYS A 756 -37.87 5.17 -12.93
C LYS A 756 -38.24 4.03 -11.99
N ILE A 757 -37.73 2.82 -12.27
CA ILE A 757 -37.94 1.64 -11.43
C ILE A 757 -36.99 1.68 -10.25
N LEU A 758 -35.71 1.92 -10.51
CA LEU A 758 -34.61 1.80 -9.55
C LEU A 758 -34.61 2.95 -8.54
N ILE A 759 -34.60 4.23 -9.05
CA ILE A 759 -34.59 5.43 -8.21
C ILE A 759 -35.99 5.67 -7.66
N ASN A 760 -36.33 4.87 -6.67
CA ASN A 760 -37.68 4.74 -6.12
C ASN A 760 -37.60 4.73 -4.59
N LYS A 761 -38.44 5.52 -3.93
CA LYS A 761 -38.45 5.59 -2.46
C LYS A 761 -38.77 4.24 -1.78
N ASN A 762 -39.53 3.36 -2.46
CA ASN A 762 -39.86 2.03 -1.96
C ASN A 762 -38.70 1.02 -2.19
N ASN A 763 -37.59 1.45 -2.82
CA ASN A 763 -36.40 0.69 -3.10
C ASN A 763 -35.16 1.29 -2.42
N LEU A 764 -35.33 2.24 -1.51
CA LEU A 764 -34.26 3.03 -0.93
C LEU A 764 -33.84 2.50 0.44
N THR A 765 -32.52 2.23 0.58
CA THR A 765 -31.82 2.16 1.86
C THR A 765 -30.92 3.41 2.00
N PHE A 766 -31.09 4.19 3.05
CA PHE A 766 -30.27 5.35 3.35
C PHE A 766 -29.30 5.02 4.47
N CYS A 767 -27.98 5.08 4.19
CA CYS A 767 -26.90 4.90 5.16
C CYS A 767 -26.30 6.25 5.50
N CYS A 768 -26.02 6.52 6.77
CA CYS A 768 -25.39 7.78 7.19
C CYS A 768 -24.57 7.61 8.46
N ILE A 769 -23.36 8.15 8.45
CA ILE A 769 -22.48 8.29 9.62
C ILE A 769 -22.21 9.78 9.82
N ALA A 770 -22.59 10.28 11.00
CA ALA A 770 -22.47 11.70 11.31
C ALA A 770 -22.59 11.98 12.81
N ASP A 771 -22.16 13.17 13.26
CA ASP A 771 -22.56 13.71 14.55
C ASP A 771 -24.08 13.88 14.63
N LYS A 772 -24.66 13.76 15.80
CA LYS A 772 -26.12 13.82 16.03
C LYS A 772 -26.80 15.04 15.40
N LYS A 773 -26.16 16.21 15.45
CA LYS A 773 -26.70 17.46 14.87
C LYS A 773 -26.69 17.39 13.34
N GLN A 774 -25.64 16.85 12.75
CA GLN A 774 -25.53 16.69 11.29
C GLN A 774 -26.47 15.57 10.80
N MET A 775 -26.60 14.48 11.54
CA MET A 775 -27.56 13.40 11.25
C MET A 775 -28.98 13.93 11.04
N SER A 776 -29.42 14.86 11.90
CA SER A 776 -30.74 15.47 11.77
C SER A 776 -30.90 16.29 10.47
N LYS A 777 -29.80 16.91 9.98
CA LYS A 777 -29.79 17.63 8.70
C LYS A 777 -29.76 16.66 7.52
N CYS A 778 -29.01 15.55 7.64
CA CYS A 778 -28.95 14.50 6.62
C CYS A 778 -30.32 13.89 6.38
N LEU A 779 -31.04 13.53 7.44
CA LEU A 779 -32.40 13.00 7.32
C LEU A 779 -33.39 13.99 6.69
N LYS A 780 -33.22 15.29 6.97
CA LYS A 780 -34.05 16.33 6.31
C LYS A 780 -33.72 16.45 4.82
N ALA A 781 -32.46 16.41 4.45
CA ALA A 781 -32.01 16.48 3.06
C ALA A 781 -32.42 15.22 2.29
N GLU A 782 -32.25 14.03 2.89
CA GLU A 782 -32.70 12.76 2.31
C GLU A 782 -34.20 12.81 1.99
N LYS A 783 -35.06 13.24 2.94
CA LYS A 783 -36.50 13.35 2.73
C LYS A 783 -36.84 14.33 1.60
N ALA A 784 -36.12 15.44 1.46
CA ALA A 784 -36.33 16.41 0.38
C ALA A 784 -35.99 15.78 -0.98
N ILE A 785 -34.85 15.10 -1.10
CA ILE A 785 -34.41 14.45 -2.36
C ILE A 785 -35.31 13.27 -2.70
N SER A 786 -35.54 12.35 -1.76
CA SER A 786 -36.35 11.15 -2.00
C SER A 786 -37.83 11.48 -2.28
N SER A 787 -38.32 12.68 -1.91
CA SER A 787 -39.65 13.12 -2.30
C SER A 787 -39.86 13.26 -3.82
N LYS A 788 -38.75 13.40 -4.56
CA LYS A 788 -38.67 13.50 -6.02
C LYS A 788 -38.60 12.13 -6.72
N PHE A 789 -38.34 11.07 -5.95
CA PHE A 789 -38.24 9.70 -6.50
C PHE A 789 -39.60 9.11 -6.80
N SER A 790 -39.62 8.11 -7.70
CA SER A 790 -40.83 7.30 -7.94
C SER A 790 -41.32 6.68 -6.62
N ALA A 791 -42.63 6.48 -6.58
CA ALA A 791 -43.32 5.81 -5.45
C ALA A 791 -44.09 4.55 -5.89
N GLU A 792 -43.84 4.09 -7.10
CA GLU A 792 -44.50 2.91 -7.64
C GLU A 792 -44.13 1.65 -6.87
N LYS A 793 -44.93 0.61 -6.97
CA LYS A 793 -44.69 -0.68 -6.34
C LYS A 793 -43.45 -1.32 -6.98
N VAL A 794 -42.50 -1.71 -6.16
CA VAL A 794 -41.27 -2.42 -6.59
C VAL A 794 -41.53 -3.91 -6.60
N THR A 795 -41.12 -4.58 -7.67
CA THR A 795 -41.13 -6.05 -7.78
C THR A 795 -39.71 -6.57 -7.79
N LYS A 796 -39.42 -7.63 -7.06
CA LYS A 796 -38.10 -8.26 -7.08
C LYS A 796 -37.99 -9.29 -8.22
N HIS A 797 -36.84 -9.30 -8.86
CA HIS A 797 -36.50 -10.16 -9.99
C HIS A 797 -35.20 -10.93 -9.71
N GLU A 798 -35.04 -12.06 -10.37
CA GLU A 798 -33.76 -12.74 -10.47
C GLU A 798 -32.94 -12.06 -11.58
N ILE A 799 -31.85 -11.42 -11.19
CA ILE A 799 -31.01 -10.60 -12.11
C ILE A 799 -29.77 -11.35 -12.61
N PHE A 800 -29.49 -12.54 -12.09
CA PHE A 800 -28.39 -13.37 -12.52
C PHE A 800 -28.91 -14.64 -13.23
N PRO A 801 -29.06 -14.62 -14.57
CA PRO A 801 -29.45 -15.83 -15.32
C PRO A 801 -28.52 -17.01 -15.00
N ALA A 802 -29.10 -18.17 -14.74
CA ALA A 802 -28.33 -19.35 -14.38
C ALA A 802 -27.28 -19.70 -15.44
N LYS A 803 -26.02 -19.81 -15.04
CA LYS A 803 -24.90 -20.24 -15.87
C LYS A 803 -24.42 -21.60 -15.38
N LYS A 804 -23.84 -22.40 -16.30
CA LYS A 804 -23.17 -23.64 -15.92
C LYS A 804 -21.98 -23.29 -15.00
N PRO A 805 -21.89 -23.90 -13.81
CA PRO A 805 -20.75 -23.69 -12.92
C PRO A 805 -19.42 -24.00 -13.59
N PHE A 806 -18.37 -23.31 -13.20
CA PHE A 806 -17.02 -23.66 -13.61
C PHE A 806 -16.65 -25.06 -13.12
N PRO A 807 -15.81 -25.80 -13.85
CA PRO A 807 -15.28 -27.05 -13.37
C PRO A 807 -14.36 -26.87 -12.16
N LYS A 808 -13.96 -27.97 -11.53
CA LYS A 808 -13.09 -27.93 -10.31
C LYS A 808 -11.63 -27.58 -10.61
N SER A 809 -11.27 -27.40 -11.86
CA SER A 809 -9.90 -27.07 -12.26
C SER A 809 -9.89 -26.00 -13.36
N ILE A 810 -9.42 -24.82 -13.02
CA ILE A 810 -9.50 -23.63 -13.86
C ILE A 810 -8.11 -23.03 -14.02
N ALA A 811 -7.73 -22.69 -15.25
CA ALA A 811 -6.57 -21.83 -15.51
C ALA A 811 -7.00 -20.58 -16.28
N VAL A 812 -6.38 -19.45 -15.96
CA VAL A 812 -6.54 -18.18 -16.68
C VAL A 812 -5.18 -17.70 -17.18
N ILE A 813 -5.07 -17.54 -18.50
CA ILE A 813 -3.85 -17.04 -19.10
C ILE A 813 -3.83 -15.52 -19.06
N VAL A 814 -2.77 -14.97 -18.46
CA VAL A 814 -2.45 -13.56 -18.42
C VAL A 814 -1.00 -13.35 -18.86
N PRO A 815 -0.60 -12.18 -19.36
CA PRO A 815 0.80 -11.89 -19.66
C PRO A 815 1.68 -11.96 -18.40
N GLY A 816 2.85 -12.56 -18.49
CA GLY A 816 3.84 -12.63 -17.41
C GLY A 816 4.52 -13.98 -17.28
N ASN A 817 5.56 -14.04 -16.46
CA ASN A 817 6.40 -15.22 -16.21
C ASN A 817 6.31 -15.69 -14.76
N SER A 818 5.21 -15.40 -14.09
CA SER A 818 4.93 -15.87 -12.74
C SER A 818 3.49 -16.35 -12.62
N TRP A 819 3.26 -17.26 -11.69
CA TRP A 819 1.95 -17.90 -11.51
C TRP A 819 1.41 -17.64 -10.13
N TYR A 820 0.10 -17.66 -10.06
CA TYR A 820 -0.72 -17.49 -8.86
C TYR A 820 -1.59 -18.74 -8.76
N ASN A 821 -1.38 -19.54 -7.73
CA ASN A 821 -2.03 -20.83 -7.58
C ASN A 821 -2.89 -20.84 -6.32
N CYS A 822 -4.08 -21.38 -6.39
CA CYS A 822 -4.99 -21.47 -5.25
C CYS A 822 -5.72 -22.82 -5.27
N LYS A 823 -5.92 -23.40 -4.09
CA LYS A 823 -6.85 -24.49 -3.87
C LYS A 823 -7.84 -24.08 -2.79
N THR A 824 -9.15 -24.11 -3.08
CA THR A 824 -10.20 -23.53 -2.23
C THR A 824 -11.39 -24.46 -2.08
N ILE A 825 -12.07 -24.36 -0.93
CA ILE A 825 -13.31 -25.09 -0.65
C ILE A 825 -14.20 -24.24 0.28
N SER A 826 -15.53 -24.29 0.12
CA SER A 826 -16.45 -23.62 1.06
C SER A 826 -16.46 -24.30 2.43
N LEU A 827 -16.67 -23.52 3.47
CA LEU A 827 -16.79 -24.05 4.83
C LEU A 827 -17.97 -25.02 4.98
N GLU A 828 -19.02 -24.80 4.24
CA GLU A 828 -20.18 -25.65 4.21
C GLU A 828 -19.89 -27.06 3.67
N LYS A 829 -19.14 -27.19 2.57
CA LYS A 829 -18.66 -28.49 2.08
C LYS A 829 -17.72 -29.17 3.08
N LEU A 830 -17.02 -28.39 3.91
CA LEU A 830 -16.26 -28.94 5.04
C LEU A 830 -17.15 -29.46 6.17
N GLY A 831 -18.48 -29.17 6.14
CA GLY A 831 -19.42 -29.55 7.17
C GLY A 831 -19.18 -28.88 8.52
N LYS A 832 -18.60 -27.68 8.51
CA LYS A 832 -18.18 -26.93 9.69
C LYS A 832 -18.71 -25.51 9.70
N LYS A 833 -18.96 -24.99 10.90
CA LYS A 833 -19.11 -23.57 11.15
C LYS A 833 -17.72 -22.97 11.40
N PHE A 834 -17.54 -21.71 10.97
CA PHE A 834 -16.32 -20.99 11.26
C PHE A 834 -16.07 -20.88 12.76
N ASN A 835 -14.81 -21.11 13.16
CA ASN A 835 -14.31 -20.85 14.50
C ASN A 835 -12.93 -20.21 14.37
N ALA A 836 -12.71 -19.09 15.07
CA ALA A 836 -11.49 -18.30 14.92
C ALA A 836 -10.22 -19.06 15.30
N LYS A 837 -10.30 -20.14 16.13
CA LYS A 837 -9.15 -21.00 16.43
C LYS A 837 -8.49 -21.63 15.20
N TYR A 838 -9.26 -21.86 14.13
CA TYR A 838 -8.71 -22.40 12.88
C TYR A 838 -7.76 -21.44 12.17
N LYS A 839 -7.86 -20.12 12.41
CA LYS A 839 -6.89 -19.14 11.88
C LYS A 839 -5.48 -19.40 12.43
N VAL A 840 -5.39 -19.75 13.72
CA VAL A 840 -4.11 -20.08 14.37
C VAL A 840 -3.50 -21.33 13.76
N LEU A 841 -4.30 -22.37 13.54
CA LEU A 841 -3.84 -23.62 12.92
C LEU A 841 -3.48 -23.45 11.45
N ALA A 842 -4.19 -22.58 10.73
CA ALA A 842 -3.84 -22.20 9.35
C ALA A 842 -2.49 -21.47 9.29
N SER A 843 -2.19 -20.61 10.28
CA SER A 843 -0.86 -19.99 10.40
C SER A 843 0.24 -21.03 10.66
N VAL A 844 -0.02 -22.05 11.48
CA VAL A 844 0.94 -23.16 11.67
C VAL A 844 1.20 -23.91 10.36
N LEU A 845 0.15 -24.20 9.57
CA LEU A 845 0.31 -24.83 8.25
C LEU A 845 1.11 -23.96 7.29
N SER A 846 0.82 -22.67 7.29
CA SER A 846 1.49 -21.68 6.44
C SER A 846 2.98 -21.61 6.74
N GLU A 847 3.31 -21.38 8.00
CA GLU A 847 4.66 -21.01 8.42
C GLU A 847 5.61 -22.18 8.61
N ASP A 848 5.08 -23.34 9.01
CA ASP A 848 5.89 -24.53 9.27
C ASP A 848 5.96 -25.47 8.07
N TYR A 849 5.14 -25.26 7.02
CA TYR A 849 5.15 -26.14 5.86
C TYR A 849 5.07 -25.40 4.52
N LEU A 850 3.98 -24.63 4.26
CA LEU A 850 3.74 -24.08 2.92
C LEU A 850 4.80 -23.05 2.53
N PHE A 851 4.99 -22.03 3.36
CA PHE A 851 5.92 -20.94 3.09
C PHE A 851 7.37 -21.42 2.95
N PRO A 852 7.97 -22.16 3.90
CA PRO A 852 9.34 -22.62 3.76
C PRO A 852 9.52 -23.57 2.56
N THR A 853 8.55 -24.46 2.30
CA THR A 853 8.65 -25.39 1.17
C THR A 853 8.57 -24.67 -0.17
N LEU A 854 7.59 -23.79 -0.35
CA LEU A 854 7.36 -23.13 -1.63
C LEU A 854 8.36 -22.00 -1.87
N ARG A 855 8.72 -21.21 -0.84
CA ARG A 855 9.68 -20.12 -0.97
C ARG A 855 11.11 -20.59 -1.13
N TYR A 856 11.61 -21.37 -0.18
CA TYR A 856 13.04 -21.70 -0.15
C TYR A 856 13.43 -22.86 -1.06
N LYS A 857 12.52 -23.82 -1.28
CA LYS A 857 12.80 -24.96 -2.15
C LYS A 857 12.37 -24.73 -3.59
N TYR A 858 11.22 -24.06 -3.81
CA TYR A 858 10.62 -23.92 -5.16
C TYR A 858 10.61 -22.47 -5.68
N GLY A 859 10.99 -21.47 -4.87
CA GLY A 859 11.22 -20.09 -5.31
C GLY A 859 9.98 -19.20 -5.40
N ALA A 860 8.85 -19.62 -4.86
CA ALA A 860 7.66 -18.76 -4.77
C ALA A 860 7.92 -17.54 -3.87
N TYR A 861 7.35 -16.40 -4.19
CA TYR A 861 7.51 -15.23 -3.35
C TYR A 861 6.79 -15.39 -2.00
N HIS A 862 5.57 -15.92 -2.02
CA HIS A 862 4.78 -16.17 -0.82
C HIS A 862 3.84 -17.36 -1.00
N ALA A 863 3.52 -18.03 0.10
CA ALA A 863 2.49 -19.07 0.18
C ALA A 863 1.89 -19.12 1.58
N GLU A 864 0.57 -19.29 1.65
CA GLU A 864 -0.15 -19.40 2.93
C GLU A 864 -1.43 -20.24 2.83
N ALA A 865 -1.93 -20.62 4.00
CA ALA A 865 -3.27 -21.15 4.23
C ALA A 865 -4.10 -20.10 4.97
N SER A 866 -5.36 -19.93 4.58
CA SER A 866 -6.28 -19.03 5.25
C SER A 866 -7.67 -19.62 5.35
N ILE A 867 -8.37 -19.30 6.43
CA ILE A 867 -9.73 -19.75 6.68
C ILE A 867 -10.59 -18.58 7.16
N SER A 868 -11.74 -18.43 6.53
CA SER A 868 -12.73 -17.39 6.82
C SER A 868 -14.10 -18.01 7.05
N LYS A 869 -15.13 -17.19 7.18
CA LYS A 869 -16.52 -17.65 7.21
C LYS A 869 -16.95 -18.31 5.90
N GLU A 870 -16.37 -17.87 4.80
CA GLU A 870 -16.76 -18.27 3.45
C GLU A 870 -16.04 -19.54 3.02
N SER A 871 -14.71 -19.58 3.19
CA SER A 871 -13.87 -20.62 2.60
C SER A 871 -12.62 -20.93 3.41
N PHE A 872 -12.08 -22.12 3.15
CA PHE A 872 -10.72 -22.51 3.48
C PHE A 872 -9.95 -22.65 2.19
N TYR A 873 -8.76 -22.01 2.12
CA TYR A 873 -7.91 -22.06 0.95
C TYR A 873 -6.43 -22.11 1.30
N VAL A 874 -5.63 -22.62 0.35
CA VAL A 874 -4.18 -22.49 0.31
C VAL A 874 -3.81 -21.83 -1.01
N PHE A 875 -2.84 -20.90 -0.97
CA PHE A 875 -2.41 -20.22 -2.19
C PHE A 875 -0.92 -19.90 -2.20
N SER A 876 -0.40 -19.65 -3.42
CA SER A 876 0.92 -19.08 -3.66
C SER A 876 0.83 -17.95 -4.68
N TYR A 877 1.75 -17.01 -4.62
CA TYR A 877 1.83 -15.96 -5.64
C TYR A 877 3.27 -15.60 -6.00
N ARG A 878 3.44 -15.06 -7.22
CA ARG A 878 4.75 -14.91 -7.88
C ARG A 878 5.54 -16.21 -7.77
N ASP A 879 4.94 -17.28 -8.19
CA ASP A 879 5.43 -18.65 -8.11
C ASP A 879 6.02 -19.05 -9.46
N PRO A 880 7.22 -19.61 -9.56
CA PRO A 880 7.79 -20.03 -10.82
C PRO A 880 7.27 -21.39 -11.31
N ALA A 881 6.48 -22.12 -10.49
CA ALA A 881 6.06 -23.48 -10.79
C ALA A 881 4.59 -23.74 -10.47
N VAL A 882 3.86 -24.38 -11.38
CA VAL A 882 2.47 -24.77 -11.19
C VAL A 882 2.37 -26.17 -10.56
N LYS A 883 2.95 -27.16 -11.21
CA LYS A 883 2.82 -28.56 -10.78
C LYS A 883 3.38 -28.81 -9.38
N ASN A 884 4.60 -28.35 -9.12
CA ASN A 884 5.25 -28.56 -7.82
C ASN A 884 4.44 -27.95 -6.69
N THR A 885 3.82 -26.81 -6.92
CA THR A 885 2.98 -26.11 -5.94
C THR A 885 1.74 -26.92 -5.60
N TYR A 886 1.04 -27.47 -6.60
CA TYR A 886 -0.10 -28.34 -6.31
C TYR A 886 0.32 -29.68 -5.67
N ASP A 887 1.49 -30.19 -5.98
CA ASP A 887 2.04 -31.37 -5.29
C ASP A 887 2.28 -31.06 -3.80
N VAL A 888 2.75 -29.85 -3.46
CA VAL A 888 2.88 -29.37 -2.08
C VAL A 888 1.50 -29.20 -1.43
N PHE A 889 0.55 -28.55 -2.08
CA PHE A 889 -0.81 -28.39 -1.58
C PHE A 889 -1.50 -29.73 -1.28
N ASN A 890 -1.32 -30.72 -2.16
CA ASN A 890 -1.91 -32.05 -2.03
C ASN A 890 -1.21 -32.93 -0.97
N ASN A 891 -0.08 -32.49 -0.43
CA ASN A 891 0.64 -33.17 0.66
C ASN A 891 0.57 -32.42 2.00
N SER A 892 -0.28 -31.41 2.08
CA SER A 892 -0.39 -30.53 3.27
C SER A 892 -0.87 -31.27 4.52
N SER A 893 -1.85 -32.19 4.40
CA SER A 893 -2.36 -32.96 5.56
C SER A 893 -1.29 -33.89 6.13
N ALA A 894 -0.60 -34.65 5.28
CA ALA A 894 0.47 -35.57 5.69
C ALA A 894 1.69 -34.82 6.28
N SER A 895 1.94 -33.61 5.82
CA SER A 895 2.99 -32.74 6.36
C SER A 895 2.56 -32.10 7.67
N PHE A 896 1.32 -31.60 7.76
CA PHE A 896 0.77 -31.00 8.98
C PHE A 896 0.73 -32.01 10.14
N GLU A 897 0.41 -33.28 9.88
CA GLU A 897 0.45 -34.35 10.88
C GLU A 897 1.83 -34.54 11.51
N LYS A 898 2.91 -34.20 10.80
CA LYS A 898 4.30 -34.29 11.29
C LYS A 898 4.76 -33.06 12.07
N ILE A 899 4.06 -31.92 11.92
CA ILE A 899 4.41 -30.70 12.63
C ILE A 899 4.15 -30.91 14.13
N ASP A 900 5.12 -30.55 14.96
CA ASP A 900 4.93 -30.51 16.41
C ASP A 900 4.15 -29.24 16.78
N VAL A 901 2.88 -29.42 17.16
CA VAL A 901 1.96 -28.34 17.54
C VAL A 901 1.92 -28.29 19.06
N THR A 902 2.73 -27.40 19.64
CA THR A 902 2.79 -27.18 21.10
C THR A 902 1.90 -25.99 21.51
N ASP A 903 1.51 -25.91 22.78
CA ASP A 903 0.81 -24.75 23.34
C ASP A 903 1.57 -23.45 23.11
N GLU A 904 2.90 -23.47 23.29
CA GLU A 904 3.79 -22.33 23.10
C GLU A 904 3.76 -21.80 21.65
N LYS A 905 3.83 -22.70 20.67
CA LYS A 905 3.76 -22.34 19.25
C LYS A 905 2.40 -21.73 18.90
N LEU A 906 1.31 -22.36 19.37
CA LEU A 906 -0.05 -21.86 19.19
C LEU A 906 -0.21 -20.48 19.81
N GLU A 907 0.33 -20.27 21.01
CA GLU A 907 0.28 -19.00 21.70
C GLU A 907 1.03 -17.87 20.97
N GLY A 908 2.14 -18.20 20.30
CA GLY A 908 2.86 -17.26 19.43
C GLY A 908 1.98 -16.74 18.28
N TYR A 909 1.46 -17.65 17.46
CA TYR A 909 0.57 -17.27 16.35
C TYR A 909 -0.73 -16.62 16.80
N LEU A 910 -1.29 -17.09 17.92
CA LEU A 910 -2.44 -16.47 18.58
C LEU A 910 -2.16 -14.99 18.90
N SER A 911 -1.01 -14.69 19.52
CA SER A 911 -0.65 -13.31 19.91
C SER A 911 -0.62 -12.37 18.70
N LYS A 912 -0.06 -12.83 17.59
CA LYS A 912 -0.04 -12.06 16.33
C LYS A 912 -1.44 -11.84 15.76
N ILE A 913 -2.22 -12.90 15.63
CA ILE A 913 -3.60 -12.80 15.11
C ILE A 913 -4.44 -11.89 16.00
N TYR A 914 -4.26 -12.01 17.30
CA TYR A 914 -4.98 -11.21 18.29
C TYR A 914 -4.68 -9.72 18.18
N SER A 915 -3.46 -9.33 17.81
CA SER A 915 -3.08 -7.92 17.62
C SER A 915 -3.90 -7.22 16.55
N TYR A 916 -4.38 -7.93 15.53
CA TYR A 916 -5.26 -7.38 14.49
C TYR A 916 -6.68 -7.07 15.01
N PHE A 917 -7.20 -7.86 15.97
CA PHE A 917 -8.50 -7.60 16.56
C PHE A 917 -8.46 -6.55 17.66
N ALA A 918 -7.33 -6.45 18.38
CA ALA A 918 -7.14 -5.51 19.48
C ALA A 918 -6.62 -4.13 19.00
N GLY A 919 -6.18 -4.03 17.75
CA GLY A 919 -5.52 -2.85 17.18
C GLY A 919 -6.40 -1.63 16.95
N GLY A 920 -7.62 -1.61 17.46
CA GLY A 920 -8.49 -0.43 17.51
C GLY A 920 -8.77 0.19 16.13
N GLU A 921 -9.84 -0.24 15.46
CA GLU A 921 -10.37 0.52 14.32
C GLU A 921 -10.88 1.89 14.79
N SER A 922 -10.81 2.91 13.92
CA SER A 922 -11.47 4.20 14.18
C SER A 922 -12.97 4.01 14.42
N LEU A 923 -13.59 4.91 15.18
CA LEU A 923 -15.03 4.84 15.42
C LEU A 923 -15.83 4.83 14.10
N THR A 924 -15.35 5.56 13.10
CA THR A 924 -15.95 5.57 11.75
C THR A 924 -15.89 4.20 11.10
N SER A 925 -14.71 3.55 11.05
CA SER A 925 -14.55 2.22 10.47
C SER A 925 -15.42 1.16 11.18
N GLN A 926 -15.53 1.25 12.52
CA GLN A 926 -16.42 0.39 13.28
C GLN A 926 -17.89 0.58 12.90
N LEU A 927 -18.33 1.82 12.73
CA LEU A 927 -19.71 2.14 12.31
C LEU A 927 -19.97 1.69 10.86
N GLU A 928 -19.01 1.87 9.95
CA GLU A 928 -19.07 1.36 8.58
C GLU A 928 -19.20 -0.16 8.55
N ASN A 929 -18.37 -0.88 9.31
CA ASN A 929 -18.43 -2.33 9.44
C ASN A 929 -19.76 -2.80 10.03
N LYS A 930 -20.32 -2.05 10.98
CA LYS A 930 -21.63 -2.39 11.55
C LYS A 930 -22.77 -2.15 10.52
N ILE A 931 -22.73 -1.03 9.78
CA ILE A 931 -23.68 -0.79 8.67
C ILE A 931 -23.58 -1.89 7.62
N TYR A 932 -22.36 -2.27 7.24
CA TYR A 932 -22.13 -3.37 6.30
C TYR A 932 -22.73 -4.68 6.81
N SER A 933 -22.55 -5.03 8.08
CA SER A 933 -23.13 -6.23 8.68
C SER A 933 -24.65 -6.24 8.61
N HIS A 934 -25.29 -5.07 8.83
CA HIS A 934 -26.75 -4.94 8.70
C HIS A 934 -27.24 -5.04 7.24
N LEU A 935 -26.44 -4.56 6.27
CA LEU A 935 -26.77 -4.70 4.85
C LEU A 935 -26.80 -6.16 4.41
N ILE A 936 -25.84 -6.98 4.88
CA ILE A 936 -25.71 -8.39 4.47
C ILE A 936 -26.42 -9.36 5.43
N ASP A 937 -27.27 -8.86 6.32
CA ASP A 937 -28.00 -9.67 7.31
C ASP A 937 -27.08 -10.59 8.15
N ASP A 938 -25.90 -10.09 8.50
CA ASP A 938 -24.88 -10.78 9.30
C ASP A 938 -24.61 -10.03 10.62
N VAL A 939 -25.70 -9.66 11.28
CA VAL A 939 -25.62 -8.90 12.56
C VAL A 939 -25.31 -9.85 13.69
N GLU A 940 -24.21 -9.58 14.37
CA GLU A 940 -23.81 -10.29 15.58
C GLU A 940 -23.27 -9.29 16.60
N ASP A 941 -23.90 -9.27 17.78
CA ASP A 941 -23.43 -8.47 18.91
C ASP A 941 -22.23 -9.15 19.57
N ASN A 942 -21.25 -8.33 19.95
CA ASN A 942 -20.00 -8.82 20.57
C ASN A 942 -19.21 -9.86 19.72
N ARG A 943 -19.28 -9.74 18.39
CA ARG A 943 -18.56 -10.64 17.45
C ARG A 943 -17.07 -10.73 17.77
N ASP A 944 -16.41 -9.59 17.94
CA ASP A 944 -14.96 -9.54 18.20
C ASP A 944 -14.62 -10.21 19.54
N LEU A 945 -15.42 -9.96 20.56
CA LEU A 945 -15.23 -10.62 21.86
C LEU A 945 -15.41 -12.15 21.75
N ARG A 946 -16.38 -12.62 20.96
CA ARG A 946 -16.52 -14.07 20.69
C ARG A 946 -15.31 -14.61 19.96
N MET A 947 -14.86 -13.93 18.89
CA MET A 947 -13.68 -14.34 18.11
C MET A 947 -12.41 -14.36 18.97
N MET A 948 -12.22 -13.37 19.83
CA MET A 948 -11.12 -13.34 20.80
C MET A 948 -11.14 -14.56 21.75
N LYS A 949 -12.30 -14.92 22.26
CA LYS A 949 -12.48 -16.12 23.11
C LYS A 949 -12.23 -17.41 22.34
N GLU A 950 -12.71 -17.51 21.10
CA GLU A 950 -12.45 -18.65 20.23
C GLU A 950 -10.95 -18.80 19.93
N LEU A 951 -10.26 -17.69 19.60
CA LEU A 951 -8.81 -17.69 19.41
C LEU A 951 -8.08 -18.22 20.65
N LYS A 952 -8.42 -17.72 21.83
CA LYS A 952 -7.82 -18.17 23.11
C LYS A 952 -8.13 -19.65 23.43
N SER A 953 -9.16 -20.24 22.82
CA SER A 953 -9.52 -21.64 23.05
C SER A 953 -8.68 -22.65 22.29
N VAL A 954 -7.83 -22.19 21.34
CA VAL A 954 -6.98 -23.08 20.55
C VAL A 954 -6.06 -23.92 21.44
N SER A 955 -5.91 -25.18 21.07
CA SER A 955 -5.11 -26.18 21.80
C SER A 955 -4.47 -27.19 20.85
N PRO A 956 -3.42 -27.92 21.27
CA PRO A 956 -2.81 -28.99 20.47
C PRO A 956 -3.78 -30.08 20.03
N GLN A 957 -4.85 -30.31 20.79
CA GLN A 957 -5.90 -31.31 20.50
C GLN A 957 -6.66 -30.96 19.22
N ASP A 958 -6.73 -29.69 18.85
CA ASP A 958 -7.42 -29.22 17.64
C ASP A 958 -6.68 -29.62 16.35
N LYS A 959 -5.42 -30.05 16.45
CA LYS A 959 -4.58 -30.51 15.33
C LYS A 959 -5.25 -31.61 14.51
N GLU A 960 -5.81 -32.63 15.17
CA GLU A 960 -6.43 -33.78 14.50
C GLU A 960 -7.66 -33.35 13.68
N GLU A 961 -8.49 -32.48 14.25
CA GLU A 961 -9.67 -31.93 13.55
C GLU A 961 -9.23 -31.11 12.34
N PHE A 962 -8.26 -30.22 12.49
CA PHE A 962 -7.78 -29.36 11.42
C PHE A 962 -7.08 -30.17 10.29
N SER A 963 -6.33 -31.24 10.64
CA SER A 963 -5.75 -32.17 9.65
C SER A 963 -6.83 -32.80 8.76
N LYS A 964 -8.01 -33.14 9.33
CA LYS A 964 -9.13 -33.65 8.55
C LYS A 964 -9.70 -32.60 7.59
N LEU A 965 -9.76 -31.32 8.02
CA LEU A 965 -10.20 -30.22 7.12
C LEU A 965 -9.23 -30.03 5.96
N ILE A 966 -7.93 -30.07 6.22
CA ILE A 966 -6.90 -30.03 5.16
C ILE A 966 -7.11 -31.20 4.20
N LYS A 967 -7.37 -32.40 4.71
CA LYS A 967 -7.56 -33.59 3.86
C LYS A 967 -8.78 -33.48 2.94
N ILE A 968 -9.86 -32.86 3.42
CA ILE A 968 -11.04 -32.61 2.58
C ILE A 968 -10.69 -31.56 1.50
N LEU A 969 -9.97 -30.48 1.86
CA LEU A 969 -9.48 -29.49 0.88
C LEU A 969 -8.62 -30.15 -0.20
N GLU A 970 -7.70 -31.05 0.17
CA GLU A 970 -6.85 -31.79 -0.77
C GLU A 970 -7.67 -32.60 -1.79
N ASN A 971 -8.72 -33.29 -1.33
CA ASN A 971 -9.49 -34.20 -2.17
C ASN A 971 -10.60 -33.52 -2.97
N GLU A 972 -11.21 -32.49 -2.43
CA GLU A 972 -12.46 -31.91 -2.94
C GLU A 972 -12.33 -30.46 -3.38
N GLY A 973 -11.22 -29.79 -3.02
CA GLY A 973 -10.99 -28.39 -3.32
C GLY A 973 -10.89 -28.10 -4.81
N THR A 974 -11.43 -26.95 -5.22
CA THR A 974 -11.28 -26.42 -6.59
C THR A 974 -9.87 -25.83 -6.73
N ILE A 975 -9.17 -26.15 -7.83
CA ILE A 975 -7.87 -25.58 -8.16
C ILE A 975 -8.02 -24.43 -9.17
N ILE A 976 -7.24 -23.37 -8.97
CA ILE A 976 -7.26 -22.18 -9.80
C ILE A 976 -5.84 -21.69 -9.99
N THR A 977 -5.43 -21.55 -11.26
CA THR A 977 -4.14 -20.97 -11.63
C THR A 977 -4.34 -19.75 -12.51
N VAL A 978 -3.62 -18.68 -12.23
CA VAL A 978 -3.57 -17.47 -13.06
C VAL A 978 -2.11 -17.18 -13.38
N GLY A 979 -1.77 -16.98 -14.64
CA GLY A 979 -0.37 -16.70 -15.02
C GLY A 979 -0.04 -16.92 -16.49
N GLY A 980 1.24 -16.96 -16.81
CA GLY A 980 1.75 -17.11 -18.17
C GLY A 980 1.35 -18.44 -18.84
N ALA A 981 1.26 -18.38 -20.15
CA ALA A 981 0.77 -19.50 -20.99
C ALA A 981 1.63 -20.76 -20.92
N ASP A 982 2.94 -20.62 -20.80
CA ASP A 982 3.92 -21.71 -20.88
C ASP A 982 3.70 -22.81 -19.82
N GLN A 983 3.67 -22.49 -18.53
CA GLN A 983 3.42 -23.46 -17.46
C GLN A 983 1.97 -23.97 -17.48
N ILE A 984 0.99 -23.12 -17.84
CA ILE A 984 -0.40 -23.57 -17.97
C ILE A 984 -0.52 -24.62 -19.08
N TYR A 985 0.05 -24.37 -20.26
CA TYR A 985 0.01 -25.35 -21.35
C TYR A 985 0.92 -26.57 -21.08
N ALA A 986 2.06 -26.41 -20.44
CA ALA A 986 2.89 -27.51 -19.98
C ALA A 986 2.14 -28.46 -19.04
N ASN A 987 1.20 -27.94 -18.26
CA ASN A 987 0.41 -28.66 -17.28
C ASN A 987 -1.09 -28.73 -17.68
N LYS A 988 -1.42 -28.59 -18.95
CA LYS A 988 -2.82 -28.50 -19.43
C LYS A 988 -3.75 -29.64 -18.98
N ASN A 989 -3.19 -30.80 -18.73
CA ASN A 989 -3.96 -31.96 -18.25
C ASN A 989 -4.46 -31.80 -16.80
N MET A 990 -4.01 -30.79 -16.08
CA MET A 990 -4.48 -30.48 -14.73
C MET A 990 -5.74 -29.62 -14.74
N PHE A 991 -6.12 -29.03 -15.88
CA PHE A 991 -7.18 -28.05 -15.99
C PHE A 991 -8.30 -28.54 -16.91
N ASP A 992 -9.52 -28.54 -16.40
CA ASP A 992 -10.72 -28.82 -17.19
C ASP A 992 -11.16 -27.62 -18.03
N LEU A 993 -10.77 -26.41 -17.61
CA LEU A 993 -11.06 -25.15 -18.30
C LEU A 993 -9.80 -24.26 -18.32
N ILE A 994 -9.42 -23.84 -19.52
CA ILE A 994 -8.39 -22.82 -19.71
C ILE A 994 -9.05 -21.61 -20.38
N ILE A 995 -9.03 -20.47 -19.69
CA ILE A 995 -9.57 -19.20 -20.18
C ILE A 995 -8.41 -18.42 -20.80
N THR A 996 -8.45 -18.22 -22.12
CA THR A 996 -7.43 -17.50 -22.88
C THR A 996 -7.81 -16.04 -23.15
N ASP A 997 -9.12 -15.73 -23.08
CA ASP A 997 -9.72 -14.48 -23.54
C ASP A 997 -10.17 -13.58 -22.38
N PHE A 998 -9.62 -13.80 -21.19
CA PHE A 998 -9.96 -12.98 -20.02
C PHE A 998 -9.50 -11.51 -20.20
N ILE A 999 -8.50 -11.32 -21.07
CA ILE A 999 -7.90 -10.04 -21.39
C ILE A 999 -7.82 -9.91 -22.91
N LYS A 1000 -8.93 -9.61 -23.55
CA LYS A 1000 -8.97 -9.27 -24.99
C LYS A 1000 -8.65 -7.81 -25.20
#